data_d13855c42f1a7e98b1dc6c7806f779b9
#
_entry.id   d13855c42f1a7e98b1dc6c7806f779b9
#
_cell.length_a   1.000
_cell.length_b   1.000
_cell.length_c   1.000
_cell.angle_alpha   90.00
_cell.angle_beta   90.00
_cell.angle_gamma   90.00
#
_symmetry.space_group_name_H-M   'P 1'
#
loop_
_entity.id
_entity.type
_entity.pdbx_description
1 polymer ?
#
loop_
_entity_poly.entity_id
_entity_poly.type
_entity_poly.pdbx_seq_one_letter_code
_entity_poly.pdbx_strand_id
1 'polypeptide(L)'
;MKKVMIMFPLLMAGTVLCAQPVDTVAVDKKKSERNMMLNAESATVPREINIGLPEGGNGAIVYVDGAKHAHGLPRSQFHWSGGNAYERSGSIGLMEAVITSGEIGVLMDSKTRMGTDRFTGAFTLGTSTNGLLRFDGAVSGAFANAKGWYYSLGAYVNNDPTNVNAPNRKFVDQKQIYHIALTRRWENTSLDMLYRFSYCSDNVDGGYSVAPFVYKGDGTIGTYDGFRIGRDCYFTADDAVSYMDIKDGTLKYGSLGNMDHRYIHDVTLKAEHKHHSGWELGANLHLIYMQPSKYVKMALAGIDKVSADNGFTNPDGTEFSGYMQNRLVTVEDQREFGANLLLSAVRRFNPRHKLRLGLELVYADQLNYASTFYYAHTVEADPQRIYKGDRPTWGMNTSGLFYDAYRVFAPVYAIHDWNPTSLLLLRTGLRVRPIYQNVLTAAKLEGDTKNGRVDGFNLADPELCSPHTLSIPTADYAFSEHINLRLAGRLFFMAEGFYSMTTKSASYYKNATIPSTAPIGNALMRGGLTYDNKWMDVTALVSYITSWNNAKVMTVTKQIGGVSETIPWTAQYGIGTLGFTLDGNLRFGGFNMHLLGTWQDPRYKNYKNEFIFSDGTKEIIDYTGNHVTGISQLMLEIDPSYSWKKVKVWASARYYSRQYVSRTNLAYFAGHWETFAGVDWKIVDQLTLSANMVNLLFQNGAKGSIDVADTITDASLLENYVMSGSYIRPFTVDLMLTYRF
;
A
#
# COMPACT_ATOMS: atom_id res chain seq x y z
N MET A 1 -0.60 23.12 23.95
CA MET A 1 0.24 22.55 25.03
C MET A 1 -0.47 22.38 26.37
N LYS A 2 -1.78 22.08 26.45
CA LYS A 2 -2.51 21.89 27.73
C LYS A 2 -3.36 20.61 27.81
N LYS A 3 -3.16 19.61 26.93
CA LYS A 3 -3.94 18.35 26.92
C LYS A 3 -3.12 17.05 27.03
N VAL A 4 -1.85 17.10 27.38
CA VAL A 4 -0.97 15.92 27.41
C VAL A 4 -0.66 15.39 28.81
N MET A 5 -1.34 15.85 29.86
CA MET A 5 -0.90 15.58 31.22
C MET A 5 -1.90 14.82 32.09
N ILE A 6 -2.61 13.83 31.55
CA ILE A 6 -3.31 12.83 32.40
C ILE A 6 -3.27 11.49 31.66
N MET A 7 -2.21 10.73 31.81
CA MET A 7 -2.22 9.28 31.66
C MET A 7 -0.86 8.62 31.90
N PHE A 8 -0.37 8.71 33.10
CA PHE A 8 0.62 7.77 33.66
C PHE A 8 0.47 7.84 35.17
N PRO A 9 0.14 6.81 35.94
CA PRO A 9 0.96 5.63 36.05
C PRO A 9 0.12 4.36 36.27
N LEU A 10 0.36 3.35 35.50
CA LEU A 10 0.18 1.94 35.94
C LEU A 10 1.03 1.10 35.01
N LEU A 11 2.21 0.84 35.44
CA LEU A 11 3.14 0.08 34.69
C LEU A 11 3.97 -0.83 35.51
N MET A 12 4.25 -1.88 34.94
CA MET A 12 5.24 -2.91 35.17
C MET A 12 4.60 -4.25 35.46
N ALA A 13 4.37 -4.95 34.37
CA ALA A 13 4.69 -6.36 34.32
C ALA A 13 4.44 -6.87 32.88
N GLY A 14 5.46 -7.06 32.21
CA GLY A 14 6.00 -7.94 31.17
C GLY A 14 4.95 -8.55 30.23
N THR A 15 5.29 -8.88 29.23
CA THR A 15 6.21 -9.52 28.32
C THR A 15 5.55 -10.37 27.27
N VAL A 16 5.90 -10.25 26.11
CA VAL A 16 6.17 -10.83 24.84
C VAL A 16 5.39 -11.92 24.21
N LEU A 17 5.38 -11.85 22.88
CA LEU A 17 5.53 -13.03 22.06
C LEU A 17 6.00 -12.84 20.63
N CYS A 18 7.08 -13.53 20.31
CA CYS A 18 7.31 -14.05 18.97
C CYS A 18 6.28 -15.15 18.68
N ALA A 19 5.48 -15.00 17.62
CA ALA A 19 4.80 -16.11 17.04
C ALA A 19 5.87 -17.06 16.44
N GLN A 20 6.25 -18.11 17.18
CA GLN A 20 6.86 -19.25 16.52
C GLN A 20 5.76 -19.89 15.67
N PRO A 21 6.05 -20.29 14.43
CA PRO A 21 5.10 -21.05 13.65
C PRO A 21 4.84 -22.35 14.43
N VAL A 22 3.62 -22.52 14.88
CA VAL A 22 3.14 -23.87 15.24
C VAL A 22 3.24 -24.66 13.96
N ASP A 23 3.70 -25.90 14.04
CA ASP A 23 3.64 -26.88 12.97
C ASP A 23 2.17 -27.04 12.51
N THR A 24 1.68 -26.06 11.83
CA THR A 24 0.50 -26.17 11.02
C THR A 24 0.97 -26.78 9.72
N VAL A 25 0.75 -28.06 9.63
CA VAL A 25 1.01 -28.80 8.42
C VAL A 25 0.43 -28.00 7.25
N ALA A 26 1.32 -27.46 6.47
CA ALA A 26 1.18 -27.36 5.03
C ALA A 26 0.51 -26.16 4.37
N VAL A 27 0.19 -25.03 4.94
CA VAL A 27 -0.31 -23.94 4.07
C VAL A 27 0.48 -22.64 4.16
N ASP A 28 1.18 -22.38 5.23
CA ASP A 28 2.02 -21.18 5.38
C ASP A 28 3.48 -21.45 5.03
N LYS A 29 3.73 -21.85 3.79
CA LYS A 29 5.09 -21.88 3.29
C LYS A 29 5.59 -20.47 3.17
N LYS A 30 6.74 -20.20 3.77
CA LYS A 30 7.50 -18.95 3.59
C LYS A 30 7.60 -18.70 2.09
N LYS A 31 6.71 -17.86 1.54
CA LYS A 31 6.89 -17.34 0.19
C LYS A 31 8.29 -16.75 0.16
N SER A 32 9.05 -17.07 -0.84
CA SER A 32 10.42 -16.58 -0.94
C SER A 32 10.41 -15.06 -0.76
N GLU A 33 11.20 -14.56 0.18
CA GLU A 33 11.40 -13.11 0.40
C GLU A 33 11.67 -12.38 -0.93
N ARG A 34 12.42 -13.04 -1.83
CA ARG A 34 12.67 -12.57 -3.17
C ARG A 34 11.38 -12.31 -3.97
N ASN A 35 10.46 -13.29 -3.99
CA ASN A 35 9.22 -13.16 -4.78
C ASN A 35 8.35 -11.99 -4.30
N MET A 36 8.40 -11.67 -3.02
CA MET A 36 7.70 -10.52 -2.46
C MET A 36 8.34 -9.20 -2.87
N MET A 37 9.68 -9.16 -2.98
CA MET A 37 10.42 -7.96 -3.33
C MET A 37 10.55 -7.72 -4.85
N LEU A 38 10.27 -8.74 -5.68
CA LEU A 38 10.26 -8.57 -7.12
C LEU A 38 9.03 -7.79 -7.55
N ASN A 39 9.20 -6.51 -7.76
CA ASN A 39 8.18 -5.60 -8.24
C ASN A 39 8.60 -5.04 -9.60
N ALA A 40 7.74 -5.16 -10.59
CA ALA A 40 7.99 -4.64 -11.94
C ALA A 40 7.86 -3.12 -12.04
N GLU A 41 7.28 -2.45 -11.04
CA GLU A 41 7.08 -1.00 -11.04
C GLU A 41 8.18 -0.26 -10.27
N SER A 42 8.68 -0.86 -9.20
CA SER A 42 9.65 -0.25 -8.31
C SER A 42 10.74 -1.24 -7.88
N ALA A 43 11.96 -0.75 -7.74
CA ALA A 43 13.07 -1.52 -7.18
C ALA A 43 13.07 -1.57 -5.65
N THR A 44 12.27 -0.76 -4.97
CA THR A 44 12.35 -0.53 -3.52
C THR A 44 11.06 -0.86 -2.78
N VAL A 45 9.95 -0.98 -3.48
CA VAL A 45 8.63 -1.26 -2.92
C VAL A 45 8.26 -2.72 -3.21
N PRO A 46 7.77 -3.49 -2.24
CA PRO A 46 7.24 -4.83 -2.51
C PRO A 46 6.04 -4.74 -3.46
N ARG A 47 5.86 -5.78 -4.25
CA ARG A 47 4.68 -5.88 -5.10
C ARG A 47 3.41 -5.95 -4.26
N GLU A 48 2.29 -5.55 -4.82
CA GLU A 48 0.99 -5.85 -4.24
C GLU A 48 0.79 -7.37 -4.19
N ILE A 49 0.53 -7.89 -3.00
CA ILE A 49 0.40 -9.33 -2.80
C ILE A 49 -1.09 -9.66 -2.72
N ASN A 50 -1.71 -9.80 -3.88
CA ASN A 50 -3.06 -10.34 -4.03
C ASN A 50 -3.08 -11.83 -4.35
N ILE A 51 -1.97 -12.49 -4.18
CA ILE A 51 -1.75 -13.83 -4.67
C ILE A 51 -2.52 -14.84 -3.82
N GLY A 52 -3.46 -15.52 -4.45
CA GLY A 52 -4.31 -16.52 -3.80
C GLY A 52 -5.41 -15.93 -2.91
N LEU A 53 -5.59 -14.62 -2.93
CA LEU A 53 -6.68 -13.92 -2.27
C LEU A 53 -7.44 -13.13 -3.34
N PRO A 54 -8.69 -13.50 -3.67
CA PRO A 54 -9.51 -12.77 -4.63
C PRO A 54 -9.76 -11.32 -4.21
N GLU A 55 -10.06 -10.47 -5.17
CA GLU A 55 -10.39 -9.06 -4.91
C GLU A 55 -11.54 -8.91 -3.90
N GLY A 56 -11.42 -7.92 -3.03
CA GLY A 56 -12.29 -7.68 -1.89
C GLY A 56 -11.61 -7.94 -0.56
N GLY A 57 -10.44 -8.61 -0.56
CA GLY A 57 -9.51 -8.65 0.57
C GLY A 57 -8.53 -7.47 0.51
N ASN A 58 -8.06 -7.02 1.65
CA ASN A 58 -6.96 -6.07 1.69
C ASN A 58 -5.68 -6.78 1.23
N GLY A 59 -4.86 -6.11 0.45
CA GLY A 59 -3.59 -6.62 -0.03
C GLY A 59 -2.62 -6.98 1.12
N ALA A 60 -1.38 -6.56 1.05
CA ALA A 60 -0.42 -6.79 2.13
C ALA A 60 -0.70 -5.86 3.33
N ILE A 61 -0.88 -6.46 4.51
CA ILE A 61 -0.94 -5.76 5.80
C ILE A 61 0.46 -5.82 6.38
N VAL A 62 1.13 -4.66 6.48
CA VAL A 62 2.53 -4.62 6.92
C VAL A 62 2.63 -4.23 8.38
N TYR A 63 3.35 -5.07 9.13
CA TYR A 63 3.79 -4.82 10.49
C TYR A 63 5.30 -4.60 10.52
N VAL A 64 5.73 -3.82 11.46
CA VAL A 64 7.14 -3.62 11.76
C VAL A 64 7.35 -3.84 13.25
N ASP A 65 8.23 -4.77 13.57
CA ASP A 65 8.54 -5.15 14.95
C ASP A 65 7.27 -5.51 15.76
N GLY A 66 6.29 -6.14 15.11
CA GLY A 66 5.03 -6.57 15.72
C GLY A 66 3.98 -5.48 15.90
N ALA A 67 4.19 -4.27 15.40
CA ALA A 67 3.22 -3.18 15.43
C ALA A 67 2.70 -2.85 14.02
N LYS A 68 1.37 -2.73 13.89
CA LYS A 68 0.75 -2.17 12.70
C LYS A 68 0.90 -0.65 12.73
N HIS A 69 1.41 -0.08 11.66
CA HIS A 69 1.35 1.38 11.53
C HIS A 69 -0.10 1.80 11.33
N ALA A 70 -0.63 2.51 12.32
CA ALA A 70 -2.06 2.78 12.43
C ALA A 70 -2.60 3.77 11.41
N HIS A 71 -1.76 4.47 10.65
CA HIS A 71 -2.22 5.62 9.87
C HIS A 71 -1.52 5.73 8.53
N GLY A 72 -2.25 6.32 7.61
CA GLY A 72 -2.07 6.57 6.19
C GLY A 72 -0.74 7.09 5.67
N LEU A 73 0.32 6.97 6.42
CA LEU A 73 1.66 7.20 5.89
C LEU A 73 2.11 5.98 5.08
N PRO A 74 2.78 6.17 3.96
CA PRO A 74 3.31 5.10 3.12
C PRO A 74 4.52 4.38 3.77
N ARG A 75 4.46 4.11 5.07
CA ARG A 75 5.55 3.59 5.91
C ARG A 75 5.86 2.15 5.68
N SER A 76 4.85 1.38 5.34
CA SER A 76 5.05 -0.01 4.94
C SER A 76 6.11 -0.13 3.86
N GLN A 77 6.17 0.83 2.96
CA GLN A 77 7.14 0.87 1.88
C GLN A 77 8.57 1.13 2.38
N PHE A 78 8.76 1.90 3.47
CA PHE A 78 10.09 2.19 4.01
C PHE A 78 10.71 1.00 4.71
N HIS A 79 9.92 0.31 5.50
CA HIS A 79 10.41 -0.78 6.36
C HIS A 79 10.69 -2.08 5.60
N TRP A 80 10.30 -2.15 4.33
CA TRP A 80 10.69 -3.25 3.43
C TRP A 80 12.03 -3.02 2.77
N SER A 81 12.62 -1.88 2.95
CA SER A 81 13.93 -1.55 2.43
C SER A 81 15.00 -2.07 3.38
N GLY A 82 16.03 -2.71 2.86
CA GLY A 82 17.17 -3.20 3.64
C GLY A 82 17.02 -4.61 4.18
N GLY A 83 17.52 -5.62 3.45
CA GLY A 83 17.49 -7.04 3.85
C GLY A 83 18.51 -7.41 4.93
N ASN A 84 19.55 -6.59 5.15
CA ASN A 84 20.58 -6.88 6.13
C ASN A 84 20.17 -6.50 7.56
N ALA A 85 19.41 -5.40 7.70
CA ALA A 85 18.94 -4.90 8.98
C ALA A 85 17.67 -5.61 9.50
N TYR A 86 16.92 -6.26 8.61
CA TYR A 86 15.62 -6.86 8.92
C TYR A 86 15.61 -8.36 8.68
N GLU A 87 14.92 -9.08 9.52
CA GLU A 87 14.42 -10.41 9.26
C GLU A 87 12.96 -10.29 8.85
N ARG A 88 12.66 -10.60 7.59
CA ARG A 88 11.31 -10.57 7.09
C ARG A 88 10.67 -11.92 7.36
N SER A 89 9.56 -11.91 8.07
CA SER A 89 8.72 -13.11 8.11
C SER A 89 8.02 -13.23 6.75
N GLY A 90 7.92 -14.45 6.24
CA GLY A 90 6.95 -14.73 5.20
C GLY A 90 5.53 -14.40 5.66
N SER A 91 4.55 -14.59 4.80
CA SER A 91 3.15 -14.34 5.15
C SER A 91 2.76 -15.12 6.41
N ILE A 92 2.25 -14.41 7.40
CA ILE A 92 1.56 -15.01 8.54
C ILE A 92 0.23 -15.56 8.04
N GLY A 93 -0.23 -16.69 8.59
CA GLY A 93 -1.48 -17.32 8.20
C GLY A 93 -2.65 -16.35 8.16
N LEU A 94 -3.50 -16.48 7.16
CA LEU A 94 -4.61 -15.55 6.91
C LEU A 94 -5.49 -15.36 8.14
N MET A 95 -5.76 -16.43 8.88
CA MET A 95 -6.53 -16.34 10.11
C MET A 95 -5.86 -15.48 11.17
N GLU A 96 -4.57 -15.68 11.41
CA GLU A 96 -3.84 -14.85 12.38
C GLU A 96 -3.81 -13.39 11.93
N ALA A 97 -3.64 -13.15 10.63
CA ALA A 97 -3.68 -11.82 10.05
C ALA A 97 -5.03 -11.13 10.32
N VAL A 98 -6.15 -11.80 10.04
CA VAL A 98 -7.50 -11.25 10.26
C VAL A 98 -7.74 -10.93 11.74
N ILE A 99 -7.36 -11.81 12.64
CA ILE A 99 -7.62 -11.60 14.07
C ILE A 99 -6.69 -10.53 14.66
N THR A 100 -5.44 -10.49 14.30
CA THR A 100 -4.50 -9.48 14.80
C THR A 100 -4.69 -8.11 14.18
N SER A 101 -5.04 -8.02 12.90
CA SER A 101 -5.24 -6.73 12.20
C SER A 101 -6.69 -6.25 12.18
N GLY A 102 -7.67 -7.16 12.19
CA GLY A 102 -9.08 -6.89 11.92
C GLY A 102 -9.41 -6.80 10.42
N GLU A 103 -8.49 -7.16 9.53
CA GLU A 103 -8.63 -7.02 8.07
C GLU A 103 -8.36 -8.35 7.38
N ILE A 104 -9.11 -8.66 6.33
CA ILE A 104 -8.85 -9.83 5.48
C ILE A 104 -7.71 -9.47 4.52
N GLY A 105 -6.53 -10.03 4.74
CA GLY A 105 -5.35 -9.77 3.93
C GLY A 105 -4.15 -10.60 4.33
N VAL A 106 -3.07 -10.50 3.57
CA VAL A 106 -1.80 -11.19 3.85
C VAL A 106 -0.97 -10.33 4.80
N LEU A 107 -0.70 -10.83 6.01
CA LEU A 107 0.11 -10.13 6.99
C LEU A 107 1.59 -10.44 6.78
N MET A 108 2.39 -9.39 6.76
CA MET A 108 3.84 -9.43 6.60
C MET A 108 4.47 -8.64 7.75
N ASP A 109 5.34 -9.28 8.53
CA ASP A 109 6.04 -8.63 9.65
C ASP A 109 7.53 -8.50 9.33
N SER A 110 8.04 -7.29 9.39
CA SER A 110 9.47 -6.98 9.25
C SER A 110 10.07 -6.78 10.62
N LYS A 111 10.87 -7.72 11.07
CA LYS A 111 11.53 -7.68 12.39
C LYS A 111 12.94 -7.14 12.28
N THR A 112 13.25 -6.13 13.07
CA THR A 112 14.63 -5.65 13.18
C THR A 112 15.50 -6.74 13.79
N ARG A 113 16.67 -7.00 13.18
CA ARG A 113 17.66 -7.93 13.75
C ARG A 113 18.26 -7.31 15.00
N MET A 114 17.95 -7.91 16.13
CA MET A 114 18.46 -7.49 17.42
C MET A 114 19.87 -8.03 17.68
N GLY A 115 20.48 -7.64 18.78
CA GLY A 115 21.82 -8.01 19.15
C GLY A 115 22.04 -9.52 19.25
N THR A 116 23.23 -9.98 18.88
CA THR A 116 23.66 -11.40 18.80
C THR A 116 24.81 -11.68 19.75
N ASP A 117 24.99 -12.95 20.14
CA ASP A 117 26.08 -13.36 21.03
C ASP A 117 27.45 -13.18 20.40
N ARG A 118 27.54 -13.29 19.08
CA ARG A 118 28.80 -13.14 18.32
C ARG A 118 28.68 -11.85 17.49
N PHE A 119 29.84 -11.21 17.27
CA PHE A 119 29.93 -10.15 16.32
C PHE A 119 29.62 -10.65 14.92
N THR A 120 28.58 -10.14 14.30
CA THR A 120 28.12 -10.51 12.97
C THR A 120 27.69 -9.26 12.22
N GLY A 121 27.79 -9.30 10.91
CA GLY A 121 27.34 -8.19 10.10
C GLY A 121 27.15 -8.55 8.63
N ALA A 122 26.52 -7.64 7.92
CA ALA A 122 26.38 -7.73 6.47
C ALA A 122 26.35 -6.33 5.87
N PHE A 123 27.00 -6.19 4.71
CA PHE A 123 26.98 -4.97 3.91
C PHE A 123 26.63 -5.34 2.47
N THR A 124 25.69 -4.61 1.88
CA THR A 124 25.34 -4.73 0.48
C THR A 124 25.51 -3.39 -0.22
N LEU A 125 26.25 -3.37 -1.29
CA LEU A 125 26.30 -2.28 -2.25
C LEU A 125 25.48 -2.66 -3.47
N GLY A 126 24.64 -1.75 -3.96
CA GLY A 126 23.78 -1.99 -5.10
C GLY A 126 23.82 -0.85 -6.11
N THR A 127 23.74 -1.20 -7.39
CA THR A 127 23.58 -0.28 -8.50
C THR A 127 22.69 -0.90 -9.57
N SER A 128 22.21 -0.11 -10.50
CA SER A 128 21.44 -0.57 -11.66
C SER A 128 21.84 0.12 -12.94
N THR A 129 21.36 -0.41 -14.06
CA THR A 129 21.51 0.23 -15.38
C THR A 129 20.90 1.63 -15.45
N ASN A 130 19.96 1.95 -14.55
CA ASN A 130 19.32 3.26 -14.46
C ASN A 130 20.05 4.23 -13.51
N GLY A 131 21.15 3.81 -12.87
CA GLY A 131 21.93 4.65 -11.96
C GLY A 131 21.47 4.63 -10.51
N LEU A 132 20.75 3.59 -10.07
CA LEU A 132 20.45 3.31 -8.66
C LEU A 132 21.76 3.27 -7.85
N LEU A 133 21.73 3.90 -6.68
CA LEU A 133 22.80 3.82 -5.69
C LEU A 133 22.20 3.35 -4.37
N ARG A 134 22.61 2.16 -3.92
CA ARG A 134 22.10 1.55 -2.69
C ARG A 134 23.23 1.12 -1.78
N PHE A 135 23.07 1.42 -0.51
CA PHE A 135 23.82 0.85 0.60
C PHE A 135 22.85 0.25 1.60
N ASP A 136 23.13 -0.97 2.05
CA ASP A 136 22.40 -1.66 3.10
C ASP A 136 23.39 -2.35 4.02
N GLY A 137 23.48 -1.90 5.26
CA GLY A 137 24.44 -2.41 6.21
C GLY A 137 23.83 -2.65 7.58
N ALA A 138 24.21 -3.74 8.23
CA ALA A 138 23.88 -3.99 9.61
C ALA A 138 25.01 -4.75 10.32
N VAL A 139 25.22 -4.41 11.59
CA VAL A 139 26.15 -5.11 12.49
C VAL A 139 25.47 -5.35 13.84
N SER A 140 25.79 -6.45 14.47
CA SER A 140 25.30 -6.78 15.81
C SER A 140 26.34 -7.58 16.61
N GLY A 141 26.25 -7.53 17.93
CA GLY A 141 27.17 -8.22 18.80
C GLY A 141 26.82 -8.09 20.28
N ALA A 142 27.63 -8.75 21.11
CA ALA A 142 27.57 -8.63 22.56
C ALA A 142 28.57 -7.57 23.06
N PHE A 143 28.22 -6.89 24.14
CA PHE A 143 29.17 -6.03 24.85
C PHE A 143 30.18 -6.88 25.63
N ALA A 144 31.49 -6.68 25.40
CA ALA A 144 32.55 -7.47 25.99
C ALA A 144 32.53 -7.54 27.51
N ASN A 145 32.18 -6.42 28.17
CA ASN A 145 32.23 -6.27 29.63
C ASN A 145 30.86 -6.24 30.31
N ALA A 146 29.77 -6.49 29.56
CA ALA A 146 28.41 -6.42 30.08
C ALA A 146 27.62 -7.68 29.72
N LYS A 147 27.80 -8.75 30.52
CA LYS A 147 27.12 -10.02 30.28
C LYS A 147 25.61 -9.86 30.11
N GLY A 148 25.09 -10.42 29.02
CA GLY A 148 23.67 -10.39 28.68
C GLY A 148 23.21 -9.08 28.05
N TRP A 149 24.10 -8.16 27.71
CA TRP A 149 23.84 -6.98 26.92
C TRP A 149 24.35 -7.13 25.49
N TYR A 150 23.52 -6.73 24.54
CA TYR A 150 23.78 -6.85 23.10
C TYR A 150 23.39 -5.57 22.41
N TYR A 151 23.98 -5.34 21.23
CA TYR A 151 23.68 -4.18 20.40
C TYR A 151 23.41 -4.58 18.95
N SER A 152 22.67 -3.74 18.24
CA SER A 152 22.52 -3.80 16.79
C SER A 152 22.49 -2.39 16.21
N LEU A 153 23.17 -2.21 15.09
CA LEU A 153 23.22 -0.98 14.33
C LEU A 153 22.88 -1.29 12.88
N GLY A 154 22.12 -0.44 12.22
CA GLY A 154 21.82 -0.60 10.79
C GLY A 154 21.70 0.74 10.08
N ALA A 155 22.05 0.72 8.81
CA ALA A 155 21.92 1.85 7.90
C ALA A 155 21.47 1.37 6.53
N TYR A 156 20.42 1.97 6.00
CA TYR A 156 19.95 1.78 4.64
C TYR A 156 19.88 3.13 3.94
N VAL A 157 20.51 3.22 2.79
CA VAL A 157 20.48 4.41 1.92
C VAL A 157 20.12 3.96 0.51
N ASN A 158 19.11 4.56 -0.06
CA ASN A 158 18.66 4.31 -1.43
C ASN A 158 18.45 5.63 -2.15
N ASN A 159 19.07 5.76 -3.30
CA ASN A 159 18.89 6.87 -4.23
C ASN A 159 18.58 6.27 -5.60
N ASP A 160 17.32 6.29 -5.99
CA ASP A 160 16.82 5.71 -7.24
C ASP A 160 16.37 6.81 -8.18
N PRO A 161 17.00 6.95 -9.37
CA PRO A 161 16.55 7.90 -10.40
C PRO A 161 15.30 7.43 -11.12
N THR A 162 14.82 6.19 -10.86
CA THR A 162 13.74 5.49 -11.57
C THR A 162 14.02 5.19 -13.04
N ASN A 163 12.97 4.98 -13.84
CA ASN A 163 13.07 4.44 -15.20
C ASN A 163 13.36 5.49 -16.27
N VAL A 164 13.14 6.75 -15.95
CA VAL A 164 13.24 7.88 -16.90
C VAL A 164 14.03 8.98 -16.24
N ASN A 165 14.92 9.59 -16.97
CA ASN A 165 15.63 10.78 -16.49
C ASN A 165 14.63 11.90 -16.27
N ALA A 166 14.21 12.09 -15.02
CA ALA A 166 13.34 13.20 -14.67
C ALA A 166 14.11 14.52 -14.84
N PRO A 167 13.60 15.47 -15.63
CA PRO A 167 14.36 16.67 -15.97
C PRO A 167 14.59 17.61 -14.78
N ASN A 168 13.75 17.51 -13.76
CA ASN A 168 13.75 18.37 -12.57
C ASN A 168 14.36 17.70 -11.33
N ARG A 169 14.78 16.41 -11.41
CA ARG A 169 15.25 15.68 -10.24
C ARG A 169 16.18 14.53 -10.59
N LYS A 170 17.36 14.51 -9.98
CA LYS A 170 18.33 13.42 -10.22
C LYS A 170 17.90 12.09 -9.62
N PHE A 171 17.32 12.11 -8.42
CA PHE A 171 16.79 10.92 -7.75
C PHE A 171 15.34 11.16 -7.38
N VAL A 172 14.49 10.24 -7.76
CA VAL A 172 13.05 10.32 -7.60
C VAL A 172 12.60 9.64 -6.32
N ASP A 173 13.25 8.55 -5.95
CA ASP A 173 13.01 7.82 -4.72
C ASP A 173 14.29 7.83 -3.86
N GLN A 174 14.26 8.64 -2.80
CA GLN A 174 15.35 8.73 -1.83
C GLN A 174 14.87 8.27 -0.47
N LYS A 175 15.56 7.28 0.09
CA LYS A 175 15.26 6.73 1.42
C LYS A 175 16.53 6.58 2.22
N GLN A 176 16.48 6.99 3.48
CA GLN A 176 17.54 6.76 4.45
C GLN A 176 16.89 6.25 5.74
N ILE A 177 17.35 5.09 6.21
CA ILE A 177 16.82 4.48 7.42
C ILE A 177 18.01 4.08 8.28
N TYR A 178 18.05 4.58 9.50
CA TYR A 178 19.10 4.28 10.48
C TYR A 178 18.46 3.72 11.73
N HIS A 179 19.06 2.70 12.32
CA HIS A 179 18.60 2.21 13.62
C HIS A 179 19.75 1.91 14.57
N ILE A 180 19.44 2.05 15.83
CA ILE A 180 20.23 1.55 16.95
C ILE A 180 19.32 0.75 17.88
N ALA A 181 19.78 -0.44 18.28
CA ALA A 181 19.06 -1.28 19.22
C ALA A 181 19.97 -1.79 20.33
N LEU A 182 19.41 -1.88 21.52
CA LEU A 182 19.99 -2.48 22.70
C LEU A 182 19.10 -3.62 23.15
N THR A 183 19.70 -4.78 23.42
CA THR A 183 18.99 -5.95 23.96
C THR A 183 19.60 -6.34 25.28
N ARG A 184 18.75 -6.57 26.28
CA ARG A 184 19.13 -7.21 27.54
C ARG A 184 18.44 -8.56 27.66
N ARG A 185 19.21 -9.61 27.92
CA ARG A 185 18.69 -10.98 28.13
C ARG A 185 19.03 -11.47 29.54
N TRP A 186 18.00 -11.98 30.18
CA TRP A 186 18.08 -12.76 31.44
C TRP A 186 17.66 -14.19 31.13
N GLU A 187 17.61 -15.05 32.13
CA GLU A 187 17.26 -16.46 31.94
C GLU A 187 15.89 -16.67 31.27
N ASN A 188 14.86 -16.01 31.80
CA ASN A 188 13.47 -16.15 31.34
C ASN A 188 12.88 -14.86 30.78
N THR A 189 13.68 -13.81 30.62
CA THR A 189 13.21 -12.48 30.22
C THR A 189 14.16 -11.85 29.21
N SER A 190 13.62 -11.17 28.23
CA SER A 190 14.38 -10.27 27.35
C SER A 190 13.73 -8.89 27.29
N LEU A 191 14.54 -7.86 27.09
CA LEU A 191 14.12 -6.49 26.83
C LEU A 191 14.88 -5.98 25.63
N ASP A 192 14.16 -5.55 24.61
CA ASP A 192 14.70 -4.90 23.43
C ASP A 192 14.29 -3.42 23.44
N MET A 193 15.24 -2.54 23.16
CA MET A 193 15.07 -1.11 23.01
C MET A 193 15.59 -0.72 21.64
N LEU A 194 14.75 -0.17 20.78
CA LEU A 194 15.07 0.20 19.43
C LEU A 194 14.70 1.66 19.17
N TYR A 195 15.61 2.39 18.61
CA TYR A 195 15.34 3.68 17.98
C TYR A 195 15.64 3.61 16.49
N ARG A 196 14.73 4.14 15.68
CA ARG A 196 14.86 4.24 14.22
C ARG A 196 14.57 5.65 13.76
N PHE A 197 15.43 6.15 12.91
CA PHE A 197 15.24 7.38 12.19
C PHE A 197 15.08 7.07 10.71
N SER A 198 14.09 7.67 10.06
CA SER A 198 13.85 7.52 8.63
C SER A 198 13.70 8.89 7.97
N TYR A 199 14.42 9.10 6.90
CA TYR A 199 14.23 10.19 5.96
C TYR A 199 13.69 9.64 4.65
N CYS A 200 12.76 10.36 4.06
CA CYS A 200 12.19 10.01 2.78
C CYS A 200 11.92 11.26 1.94
N SER A 201 12.28 11.17 0.70
CA SER A 201 11.91 12.09 -0.35
C SER A 201 11.56 11.27 -1.56
N ASP A 202 10.28 10.98 -1.71
CA ASP A 202 9.75 10.22 -2.82
C ASP A 202 8.53 10.93 -3.41
N ASN A 203 8.44 10.92 -4.72
CA ASN A 203 7.30 11.45 -5.45
C ASN A 203 6.49 10.27 -6.02
N VAL A 204 5.92 9.49 -5.11
CA VAL A 204 5.33 8.19 -5.45
C VAL A 204 4.01 8.32 -6.22
N ASP A 205 3.21 9.33 -5.92
CA ASP A 205 1.86 9.46 -6.48
C ASP A 205 1.79 10.10 -7.87
N GLY A 206 2.87 10.61 -8.38
CA GLY A 206 2.89 11.26 -9.69
C GLY A 206 3.51 10.43 -10.79
N GLY A 207 3.98 9.25 -10.41
CA GLY A 207 4.47 8.22 -11.29
C GLY A 207 5.40 8.70 -12.39
N TYR A 208 6.68 8.54 -12.20
CA TYR A 208 7.64 8.72 -13.30
C TYR A 208 7.52 7.59 -14.35
N SER A 209 6.73 6.56 -14.05
CA SER A 209 6.32 5.50 -14.99
C SER A 209 4.90 5.74 -15.49
N VAL A 210 4.58 6.97 -15.90
CA VAL A 210 3.31 7.33 -16.52
C VAL A 210 3.49 7.70 -17.99
N ALA A 211 2.46 7.42 -18.79
CA ALA A 211 2.42 7.69 -20.21
C ALA A 211 1.01 8.06 -20.65
N PRO A 212 0.86 8.77 -21.78
CA PRO A 212 -0.41 8.92 -22.44
C PRO A 212 -0.75 7.65 -23.25
N PHE A 213 -2.04 7.32 -23.28
CA PHE A 213 -2.62 6.20 -24.01
C PHE A 213 -3.81 6.65 -24.81
N VAL A 214 -4.22 5.86 -25.79
CA VAL A 214 -5.38 6.14 -26.65
C VAL A 214 -6.25 4.89 -26.82
N TYR A 215 -7.57 5.09 -26.82
CA TYR A 215 -8.54 4.04 -27.13
C TYR A 215 -8.45 3.67 -28.61
N LYS A 216 -8.35 2.37 -28.91
CA LYS A 216 -8.13 1.84 -30.27
C LYS A 216 -9.42 1.50 -31.04
N GLY A 217 -10.61 1.67 -30.44
CA GLY A 217 -11.90 1.39 -31.07
C GLY A 217 -12.40 -0.05 -30.92
N ASP A 218 -11.55 -0.99 -30.51
CA ASP A 218 -11.87 -2.42 -30.35
C ASP A 218 -12.03 -2.87 -28.88
N GLY A 219 -12.16 -1.93 -27.96
CA GLY A 219 -12.14 -2.17 -26.51
C GLY A 219 -10.75 -2.05 -25.90
N THR A 220 -9.67 -2.09 -26.71
CA THR A 220 -8.31 -2.02 -26.22
C THR A 220 -7.78 -0.60 -26.14
N ILE A 221 -6.79 -0.42 -25.26
CA ILE A 221 -6.05 0.83 -25.08
C ILE A 221 -4.61 0.58 -25.52
N GLY A 222 -4.12 1.43 -26.39
CA GLY A 222 -2.74 1.39 -26.88
C GLY A 222 -1.95 2.65 -26.50
N THR A 223 -0.66 2.62 -26.80
CA THR A 223 0.24 3.77 -26.59
C THR A 223 -0.19 4.95 -27.47
N TYR A 224 -0.05 6.16 -26.95
CA TYR A 224 -0.26 7.39 -27.69
C TYR A 224 0.82 7.58 -28.77
N ASP A 225 0.43 8.01 -29.94
CA ASP A 225 1.35 8.16 -31.08
C ASP A 225 2.45 9.19 -30.78
N GLY A 226 3.69 8.86 -31.11
CA GLY A 226 4.87 9.69 -30.84
C GLY A 226 5.47 9.53 -29.45
N PHE A 227 4.80 8.82 -28.51
CA PHE A 227 5.34 8.57 -27.17
C PHE A 227 5.90 7.14 -27.03
N ARG A 228 7.12 7.01 -26.56
CA ARG A 228 7.82 5.72 -26.39
C ARG A 228 7.90 5.37 -24.90
N ILE A 229 7.07 4.44 -24.49
CA ILE A 229 7.05 3.94 -23.10
C ILE A 229 8.43 3.41 -22.70
N GLY A 230 8.86 3.81 -21.50
CA GLY A 230 10.13 3.40 -20.91
C GLY A 230 11.36 4.16 -21.44
N ARG A 231 11.17 5.10 -22.34
CA ARG A 231 12.23 5.95 -22.88
C ARG A 231 11.93 7.43 -22.71
N ASP A 232 10.73 7.85 -23.07
CA ASP A 232 10.34 9.23 -23.09
C ASP A 232 9.81 9.66 -21.71
N CYS A 233 10.16 10.88 -21.29
CA CYS A 233 9.70 11.46 -20.04
C CYS A 233 8.33 12.13 -20.23
N TYR A 234 7.42 11.95 -19.28
CA TYR A 234 6.10 12.59 -19.27
C TYR A 234 5.99 13.64 -18.16
N PHE A 235 7.13 14.26 -17.83
CA PHE A 235 7.25 15.36 -16.86
C PHE A 235 7.95 16.55 -17.48
N THR A 236 7.48 17.75 -17.13
CA THR A 236 8.10 19.00 -17.61
C THR A 236 9.40 19.29 -16.87
N ALA A 237 10.31 19.98 -17.55
CA ALA A 237 11.51 20.53 -16.91
C ALA A 237 11.16 21.70 -15.96
N ASP A 238 10.10 22.46 -16.26
CA ASP A 238 9.60 23.55 -15.41
C ASP A 238 8.83 22.96 -14.21
N ASP A 239 9.45 22.95 -13.05
CA ASP A 239 8.91 22.48 -11.79
C ASP A 239 8.54 23.61 -10.81
N ALA A 240 8.70 24.87 -11.23
CA ALA A 240 8.31 26.02 -10.43
C ALA A 240 6.80 26.05 -10.20
N VAL A 241 6.40 26.20 -8.96
CA VAL A 241 4.98 26.24 -8.57
C VAL A 241 4.69 27.42 -7.67
N SER A 242 3.48 27.94 -7.80
CA SER A 242 2.90 28.89 -6.86
C SER A 242 1.56 28.34 -6.40
N TYR A 243 1.27 28.47 -5.12
CA TYR A 243 0.03 27.98 -4.52
C TYR A 243 -0.38 28.85 -3.34
N MET A 244 -1.67 28.89 -3.07
CA MET A 244 -2.19 29.53 -1.88
C MET A 244 -2.10 28.56 -0.71
N ASP A 245 -1.42 28.96 0.36
CA ASP A 245 -1.37 28.17 1.59
C ASP A 245 -2.70 28.28 2.33
N ILE A 246 -3.38 27.17 2.51
CA ILE A 246 -4.71 27.16 3.16
C ILE A 246 -4.69 27.55 4.64
N LYS A 247 -3.52 27.60 5.29
CA LYS A 247 -3.40 27.99 6.69
C LYS A 247 -3.67 29.47 6.90
N ASP A 248 -3.15 30.30 6.00
CA ASP A 248 -3.09 31.75 6.17
C ASP A 248 -3.50 32.54 4.92
N GLY A 249 -3.87 31.84 3.82
CA GLY A 249 -4.25 32.47 2.56
C GLY A 249 -3.10 33.19 1.85
N THR A 250 -1.86 32.96 2.24
CA THR A 250 -0.71 33.61 1.61
C THR A 250 -0.22 32.84 0.40
N LEU A 251 0.26 33.58 -0.60
CA LEU A 251 0.89 33.01 -1.76
C LEU A 251 2.27 32.47 -1.41
N LYS A 252 2.50 31.19 -1.71
CA LYS A 252 3.78 30.51 -1.56
C LYS A 252 4.36 30.15 -2.92
N TYR A 253 5.66 30.15 -3.00
CA TYR A 253 6.43 29.73 -4.17
C TYR A 253 7.31 28.55 -3.81
N GLY A 254 7.53 27.65 -4.75
CA GLY A 254 8.35 26.47 -4.53
C GLY A 254 8.70 25.74 -5.83
N SER A 255 9.35 24.61 -5.68
CA SER A 255 9.70 23.69 -6.75
C SER A 255 9.18 22.30 -6.37
N LEU A 256 8.51 21.64 -7.29
CA LEU A 256 8.01 20.27 -7.07
C LEU A 256 9.12 19.30 -6.66
N GLY A 257 10.33 19.50 -7.20
CA GLY A 257 11.50 18.70 -6.87
C GLY A 257 12.01 18.87 -5.43
N ASN A 258 11.77 20.02 -4.79
CA ASN A 258 12.33 20.35 -3.48
C ASN A 258 11.30 20.38 -2.33
N MET A 259 10.03 20.10 -2.62
CA MET A 259 8.95 20.23 -1.63
C MET A 259 8.59 18.92 -0.93
N ASP A 260 9.16 17.81 -1.36
CA ASP A 260 8.83 16.50 -0.82
C ASP A 260 9.94 15.97 0.08
N HIS A 261 9.72 16.02 1.40
CA HIS A 261 10.62 15.42 2.39
C HIS A 261 9.89 15.16 3.70
N ARG A 262 10.18 14.01 4.30
CA ARG A 262 9.59 13.54 5.53
C ARG A 262 10.66 13.01 6.47
N TYR A 263 10.52 13.33 7.76
CA TYR A 263 11.40 12.87 8.83
C TYR A 263 10.56 12.11 9.86
N ILE A 264 10.92 10.86 10.12
CA ILE A 264 10.15 9.96 10.98
C ILE A 264 11.07 9.42 12.07
N HIS A 265 10.63 9.55 13.31
CA HIS A 265 11.28 8.99 14.49
C HIS A 265 10.40 7.87 15.05
N ASP A 266 11.00 6.74 15.36
CA ASP A 266 10.32 5.52 15.76
C ASP A 266 11.09 4.92 16.96
N VAL A 267 10.38 4.65 18.05
CA VAL A 267 10.92 4.01 19.25
C VAL A 267 10.10 2.77 19.55
N THR A 268 10.78 1.63 19.67
CA THR A 268 10.15 0.38 20.08
C THR A 268 10.78 -0.13 21.36
N LEU A 269 9.95 -0.42 22.36
CA LEU A 269 10.33 -1.11 23.59
C LEU A 269 9.58 -2.44 23.64
N LYS A 270 10.32 -3.52 23.60
CA LYS A 270 9.75 -4.86 23.58
C LYS A 270 10.34 -5.69 24.70
N ALA A 271 9.49 -6.25 25.49
CA ALA A 271 9.87 -7.07 26.61
C ALA A 271 9.29 -8.49 26.53
N GLU A 272 10.00 -9.59 26.87
CA GLU A 272 9.68 -11.01 26.75
C GLU A 272 9.89 -11.77 28.08
N HIS A 273 8.88 -12.57 28.59
CA HIS A 273 9.00 -13.36 29.80
C HIS A 273 8.33 -14.73 29.72
N LYS A 274 9.04 -15.76 29.95
CA LYS A 274 8.49 -17.11 30.11
C LYS A 274 8.24 -17.36 31.58
N HIS A 275 6.96 -17.31 31.97
CA HIS A 275 6.56 -17.52 33.34
C HIS A 275 6.59 -19.03 33.67
N HIS A 276 6.96 -19.38 34.91
CA HIS A 276 7.09 -20.76 35.38
C HIS A 276 5.78 -21.58 35.26
N SER A 277 4.62 -20.94 35.26
CA SER A 277 3.32 -21.60 35.02
C SER A 277 3.05 -21.97 33.57
N GLY A 278 4.02 -21.77 32.67
CA GLY A 278 3.89 -22.06 31.24
C GLY A 278 3.19 -21.01 30.40
N TRP A 279 2.93 -19.82 30.97
CA TRP A 279 2.55 -18.65 30.20
C TRP A 279 3.79 -18.00 29.59
N GLU A 280 3.65 -17.72 28.33
CA GLU A 280 4.56 -16.82 27.62
C GLU A 280 3.82 -15.50 27.51
N LEU A 281 4.38 -14.45 28.09
CA LEU A 281 3.72 -13.14 28.23
C LEU A 281 4.42 -12.06 27.39
N GLY A 282 3.73 -11.03 26.88
CA GLY A 282 4.09 -10.05 25.93
C GLY A 282 3.78 -8.57 26.15
N ALA A 283 4.79 -7.66 26.04
CA ALA A 283 4.57 -6.23 25.93
C ALA A 283 5.43 -5.63 24.80
N ASN A 284 4.80 -4.87 23.94
CA ASN A 284 5.46 -4.13 22.87
C ASN A 284 4.89 -2.71 22.84
N LEU A 285 5.68 -1.72 23.23
CA LEU A 285 5.37 -0.31 23.13
C LEU A 285 6.06 0.26 21.90
N HIS A 286 5.30 0.78 20.98
CA HIS A 286 5.78 1.44 19.79
C HIS A 286 5.31 2.89 19.75
N LEU A 287 6.25 3.81 19.69
CA LEU A 287 6.02 5.25 19.58
C LEU A 287 6.56 5.73 18.24
N ILE A 288 5.76 6.50 17.52
CA ILE A 288 6.15 7.05 16.25
C ILE A 288 5.80 8.53 16.16
N TYR A 289 6.73 9.30 15.65
CA TYR A 289 6.56 10.74 15.45
C TYR A 289 7.08 11.11 14.07
N MET A 290 6.19 11.66 13.24
CA MET A 290 6.57 12.34 12.01
C MET A 290 6.61 13.84 12.28
N GLN A 291 7.78 14.44 12.07
CA GLN A 291 7.94 15.89 12.15
C GLN A 291 7.02 16.57 11.12
N PRO A 292 6.62 17.83 11.37
CA PRO A 292 5.98 18.64 10.36
C PRO A 292 6.80 18.60 9.07
N SER A 293 6.24 18.06 8.03
CA SER A 293 6.93 17.76 6.79
C SER A 293 6.03 18.15 5.62
N LYS A 294 6.62 18.72 4.59
CA LYS A 294 5.91 18.96 3.33
C LYS A 294 5.95 17.72 2.47
N TYR A 295 4.83 17.37 1.95
CA TYR A 295 4.66 16.25 1.06
C TYR A 295 3.88 16.68 -0.18
N VAL A 296 4.43 16.45 -1.35
CA VAL A 296 3.82 16.80 -2.62
C VAL A 296 3.24 15.54 -3.26
N LYS A 297 1.93 15.55 -3.46
CA LYS A 297 1.22 14.57 -4.27
C LYS A 297 0.88 15.18 -5.61
N MET A 298 1.10 14.42 -6.68
CA MET A 298 0.79 14.85 -8.04
C MET A 298 -0.02 13.77 -8.73
N ALA A 299 -1.33 13.96 -8.77
CA ALA A 299 -2.25 13.03 -9.42
C ALA A 299 -2.50 13.44 -10.87
N LEU A 300 -2.71 12.44 -11.74
CA LEU A 300 -3.21 12.63 -13.08
C LEU A 300 -4.70 12.94 -13.01
N ALA A 301 -5.10 14.14 -13.47
CA ALA A 301 -6.48 14.63 -13.36
C ALA A 301 -7.28 14.53 -14.68
N GLY A 302 -6.71 13.95 -15.71
CA GLY A 302 -7.34 13.75 -17.01
C GLY A 302 -6.63 14.51 -18.14
N ILE A 303 -6.98 14.14 -19.37
CA ILE A 303 -6.49 14.79 -20.58
C ILE A 303 -7.68 15.44 -21.28
N ASP A 304 -7.59 16.76 -21.52
CA ASP A 304 -8.59 17.53 -22.21
C ASP A 304 -8.08 17.95 -23.59
N LYS A 305 -8.95 17.99 -24.59
CA LYS A 305 -8.66 18.63 -25.87
C LYS A 305 -9.14 20.06 -25.82
N VAL A 306 -8.22 21.01 -25.95
CA VAL A 306 -8.51 22.44 -25.88
C VAL A 306 -8.27 23.13 -27.23
N SER A 307 -9.03 24.20 -27.50
CA SER A 307 -8.85 25.10 -28.64
C SER A 307 -8.20 26.42 -28.20
N ALA A 308 -7.74 27.22 -29.15
CA ALA A 308 -7.18 28.54 -28.88
C ALA A 308 -8.13 29.44 -28.07
N ASP A 309 -9.44 29.34 -28.33
CA ASP A 309 -10.49 30.11 -27.62
C ASP A 309 -10.57 29.80 -26.12
N ASN A 310 -9.97 28.71 -25.67
CA ASN A 310 -9.95 28.35 -24.25
C ASN A 310 -8.98 29.22 -23.42
N GLY A 311 -8.16 30.07 -24.08
CA GLY A 311 -7.25 31.02 -23.43
C GLY A 311 -6.04 30.38 -22.75
N PHE A 312 -5.65 29.18 -23.20
CA PHE A 312 -4.39 28.54 -22.78
C PHE A 312 -3.22 29.01 -23.65
N THR A 313 -2.05 29.13 -23.05
CA THR A 313 -0.83 29.61 -23.73
C THR A 313 0.36 28.69 -23.47
N ASN A 314 1.22 28.62 -24.47
CA ASN A 314 2.56 28.04 -24.37
C ASN A 314 3.50 28.88 -23.49
N PRO A 315 4.68 28.37 -23.11
CA PRO A 315 5.67 29.15 -22.35
C PRO A 315 6.09 30.47 -22.96
N ASP A 316 6.09 30.56 -24.28
CA ASP A 316 6.44 31.79 -25.05
C ASP A 316 5.29 32.82 -25.14
N GLY A 317 4.10 32.47 -24.62
CA GLY A 317 2.91 33.32 -24.63
C GLY A 317 2.03 33.15 -25.86
N THR A 318 2.37 32.28 -26.82
CA THR A 318 1.51 31.93 -27.95
C THR A 318 0.31 31.11 -27.51
N GLU A 319 -0.81 31.24 -28.22
CA GLU A 319 -2.02 30.44 -27.94
C GLU A 319 -1.76 28.93 -28.11
N PHE A 320 -2.29 28.17 -27.18
CA PHE A 320 -2.19 26.71 -27.22
C PHE A 320 -3.51 26.09 -27.69
N SER A 321 -3.39 25.10 -28.59
CA SER A 321 -4.48 24.20 -28.97
C SER A 321 -3.97 22.78 -29.10
N GLY A 322 -4.73 21.79 -28.62
CA GLY A 322 -4.31 20.40 -28.65
C GLY A 322 -4.74 19.62 -27.41
N TYR A 323 -4.11 18.46 -27.18
CA TYR A 323 -4.34 17.70 -25.95
C TYR A 323 -3.49 18.24 -24.80
N MET A 324 -4.12 18.45 -23.68
CA MET A 324 -3.54 18.99 -22.46
C MET A 324 -3.74 17.98 -21.30
N GLN A 325 -2.65 17.55 -20.69
CA GLN A 325 -2.71 16.77 -19.45
C GLN A 325 -2.88 17.70 -18.26
N ASN A 326 -3.98 17.56 -17.56
CA ASN A 326 -4.18 18.18 -16.25
C ASN A 326 -3.54 17.30 -15.17
N ARG A 327 -2.88 17.95 -14.22
CA ARG A 327 -2.41 17.35 -12.97
C ARG A 327 -2.96 18.09 -11.78
N LEU A 328 -3.42 17.35 -10.80
CA LEU A 328 -3.79 17.90 -9.52
C LEU A 328 -2.60 17.76 -8.59
N VAL A 329 -2.03 18.88 -8.19
CA VAL A 329 -0.92 18.93 -7.24
C VAL A 329 -1.45 19.30 -5.87
N THR A 330 -1.10 18.53 -4.86
CA THR A 330 -1.45 18.78 -3.47
C THR A 330 -0.17 18.88 -2.66
N VAL A 331 0.02 20.03 -2.03
CA VAL A 331 1.10 20.24 -1.04
C VAL A 331 0.51 20.01 0.34
N GLU A 332 0.88 18.89 0.95
CA GLU A 332 0.44 18.54 2.30
C GLU A 332 1.50 18.92 3.33
N ASP A 333 1.08 19.63 4.36
CA ASP A 333 1.89 19.92 5.54
C ASP A 333 1.33 19.05 6.68
N GLN A 334 2.05 18.00 7.00
CA GLN A 334 1.58 16.93 7.87
C GLN A 334 2.41 16.81 9.13
N ARG A 335 1.73 16.57 10.24
CA ARG A 335 2.31 16.10 11.50
C ARG A 335 1.54 14.86 11.96
N GLU A 336 2.26 13.88 12.46
CA GLU A 336 1.63 12.69 13.02
C GLU A 336 2.38 12.22 14.27
N PHE A 337 1.61 11.81 15.28
CA PHE A 337 2.09 11.10 16.42
C PHE A 337 1.24 9.83 16.63
N GLY A 338 1.91 8.71 16.90
CA GLY A 338 1.27 7.44 17.20
C GLY A 338 1.91 6.77 18.42
N ALA A 339 1.08 6.18 19.27
CA ALA A 339 1.51 5.31 20.36
C ALA A 339 0.69 4.02 20.32
N ASN A 340 1.36 2.89 20.34
CA ASN A 340 0.76 1.56 20.33
C ASN A 340 1.39 0.71 21.43
N LEU A 341 0.58 0.21 22.36
CA LEU A 341 0.99 -0.76 23.38
C LEU A 341 0.24 -2.07 23.15
N LEU A 342 0.95 -3.09 22.70
CA LEU A 342 0.43 -4.45 22.56
C LEU A 342 0.85 -5.29 23.77
N LEU A 343 -0.12 -5.84 24.47
CA LEU A 343 0.04 -6.86 25.51
C LEU A 343 -0.46 -8.19 24.97
N SER A 344 0.30 -9.25 25.17
CA SER A 344 -0.07 -10.58 24.69
C SER A 344 0.25 -11.68 25.71
N ALA A 345 -0.50 -12.75 25.66
CA ALA A 345 -0.28 -13.93 26.49
C ALA A 345 -0.57 -15.20 25.68
N VAL A 346 0.33 -16.18 25.76
CA VAL A 346 0.13 -17.48 25.12
C VAL A 346 0.35 -18.58 26.13
N ARG A 347 -0.51 -19.59 26.07
CA ARG A 347 -0.34 -20.80 26.88
C ARG A 347 -0.79 -22.03 26.10
N ARG A 348 0.00 -23.07 26.19
CA ARG A 348 -0.40 -24.41 25.80
C ARG A 348 -0.80 -25.17 27.07
N PHE A 349 -2.09 -25.40 27.28
CA PHE A 349 -2.60 -26.09 28.47
C PHE A 349 -2.26 -27.59 28.43
N ASN A 350 -2.29 -28.16 27.24
CA ASN A 350 -1.97 -29.53 26.93
C ASN A 350 -1.73 -29.69 25.40
N PRO A 351 -1.35 -30.87 24.88
CA PRO A 351 -1.15 -31.05 23.42
C PRO A 351 -2.35 -30.70 22.53
N ARG A 352 -3.57 -30.72 23.10
CA ARG A 352 -4.81 -30.44 22.36
C ARG A 352 -5.27 -29.01 22.40
N HIS A 353 -4.86 -28.20 23.37
CA HIS A 353 -5.37 -26.85 23.59
C HIS A 353 -4.24 -25.83 23.74
N LYS A 354 -4.24 -24.84 22.84
CA LYS A 354 -3.38 -23.65 22.92
C LYS A 354 -4.26 -22.39 22.81
N LEU A 355 -4.06 -21.45 23.71
CA LEU A 355 -4.74 -20.17 23.74
C LEU A 355 -3.75 -19.02 23.55
N ARG A 356 -4.10 -18.06 22.71
CA ARG A 356 -3.41 -16.79 22.51
C ARG A 356 -4.39 -15.65 22.79
N LEU A 357 -3.96 -14.72 23.59
CA LEU A 357 -4.72 -13.53 23.96
C LEU A 357 -3.91 -12.28 23.59
N GLY A 358 -4.57 -11.22 23.19
CA GLY A 358 -3.96 -9.92 22.95
C GLY A 358 -4.86 -8.77 23.36
N LEU A 359 -4.26 -7.75 23.93
CA LEU A 359 -4.85 -6.44 24.20
C LEU A 359 -3.92 -5.39 23.60
N GLU A 360 -4.45 -4.53 22.77
CA GLU A 360 -3.71 -3.44 22.17
C GLU A 360 -4.32 -2.11 22.59
N LEU A 361 -3.52 -1.13 22.94
CA LEU A 361 -3.96 0.24 23.23
C LEU A 361 -3.28 1.15 22.21
N VAL A 362 -4.07 1.81 21.39
CA VAL A 362 -3.57 2.66 20.32
C VAL A 362 -4.10 4.06 20.44
N TYR A 363 -3.20 5.01 20.42
CA TYR A 363 -3.49 6.43 20.25
C TYR A 363 -2.83 6.94 18.96
N ALA A 364 -3.53 7.76 18.23
CA ALA A 364 -2.99 8.39 17.06
C ALA A 364 -3.56 9.80 16.88
N ASP A 365 -2.67 10.72 16.59
CA ASP A 365 -2.93 12.13 16.36
C ASP A 365 -2.39 12.52 15.00
N GLN A 366 -3.21 13.13 14.17
CA GLN A 366 -2.88 13.53 12.81
C GLN A 366 -3.36 14.95 12.54
N LEU A 367 -2.46 15.80 12.08
CA LEU A 367 -2.78 17.13 11.57
C LEU A 367 -2.34 17.20 10.12
N ASN A 368 -3.24 17.61 9.24
CA ASN A 368 -2.95 17.79 7.83
C ASN A 368 -3.55 19.07 7.29
N TYR A 369 -2.70 19.89 6.67
CA TYR A 369 -3.11 21.01 5.82
C TYR A 369 -2.70 20.67 4.40
N ALA A 370 -3.65 20.59 3.48
CA ALA A 370 -3.41 20.23 2.11
C ALA A 370 -3.87 21.36 1.18
N SER A 371 -2.91 22.06 0.60
CA SER A 371 -3.16 23.07 -0.43
C SER A 371 -3.13 22.41 -1.80
N THR A 372 -4.18 22.56 -2.58
CA THR A 372 -4.33 21.88 -3.86
C THR A 372 -4.41 22.89 -5.01
N PHE A 373 -3.73 22.64 -6.11
CA PHE A 373 -3.73 23.48 -7.30
C PHE A 373 -3.57 22.64 -8.58
N TYR A 374 -3.90 23.26 -9.73
CA TYR A 374 -3.71 22.63 -11.02
C TYR A 374 -2.36 22.94 -11.64
N TYR A 375 -1.86 21.96 -12.36
CA TYR A 375 -0.66 22.03 -13.16
C TYR A 375 -0.97 21.34 -14.49
N ALA A 376 -0.69 22.00 -15.62
CA ALA A 376 -0.99 21.44 -16.94
C ALA A 376 0.22 21.44 -17.85
N HIS A 377 0.26 20.45 -18.74
CA HIS A 377 1.32 20.33 -19.75
C HIS A 377 0.81 19.69 -21.04
N THR A 378 1.57 19.82 -22.11
CA THR A 378 1.31 19.17 -23.40
C THR A 378 1.32 17.65 -23.29
N VAL A 379 0.65 16.96 -24.24
CA VAL A 379 0.63 15.50 -24.32
C VAL A 379 1.63 15.06 -25.37
N GLU A 380 2.90 15.01 -24.98
CA GLU A 380 4.03 14.65 -25.84
C GLU A 380 5.23 14.15 -25.01
N ALA A 381 6.28 13.69 -25.67
CA ALA A 381 7.56 13.43 -25.04
C ALA A 381 8.21 14.74 -24.59
N ASP A 382 8.81 14.76 -23.38
CA ASP A 382 9.40 15.97 -22.79
C ASP A 382 8.44 17.16 -22.80
N PRO A 383 7.27 17.04 -22.16
CA PRO A 383 6.16 17.95 -22.35
C PRO A 383 6.47 19.35 -21.84
N GLN A 384 5.86 20.33 -22.49
CA GLN A 384 5.96 21.74 -22.13
C GLN A 384 4.81 22.12 -21.19
N ARG A 385 5.11 22.96 -20.21
CA ARG A 385 4.07 23.50 -19.32
C ARG A 385 3.12 24.41 -20.09
N ILE A 386 1.85 24.37 -19.75
CA ILE A 386 0.77 25.20 -20.31
C ILE A 386 0.23 26.10 -19.21
N TYR A 387 -0.12 27.33 -19.55
CA TYR A 387 -0.61 28.33 -18.63
C TYR A 387 -1.99 28.84 -19.06
N LYS A 388 -2.72 29.44 -18.11
CA LYS A 388 -3.96 30.17 -18.37
C LYS A 388 -3.98 31.45 -17.53
N GLY A 389 -4.17 32.60 -18.17
CA GLY A 389 -4.09 33.90 -17.48
C GLY A 389 -2.68 34.26 -17.04
N ASP A 390 -2.56 35.06 -15.97
CA ASP A 390 -1.28 35.49 -15.42
C ASP A 390 -0.48 34.30 -14.90
N ARG A 391 0.71 34.11 -15.46
CA ARG A 391 1.57 32.93 -15.22
C ARG A 391 1.85 32.63 -13.75
N PRO A 392 2.17 33.60 -12.88
CA PRO A 392 2.45 33.31 -11.47
C PRO A 392 1.20 32.87 -10.70
N THR A 393 0.00 33.20 -11.17
CA THR A 393 -1.25 32.98 -10.43
C THR A 393 -2.13 31.87 -10.99
N TRP A 394 -1.78 31.36 -12.18
CA TRP A 394 -2.58 30.28 -12.77
C TRP A 394 -2.48 28.99 -11.96
N GLY A 395 -3.62 28.41 -11.65
CA GLY A 395 -3.72 27.18 -10.87
C GLY A 395 -3.79 27.40 -9.36
N MET A 396 -3.59 28.61 -8.84
CA MET A 396 -3.61 28.89 -7.41
C MET A 396 -4.99 28.84 -6.78
N ASN A 397 -6.01 29.08 -7.56
CA ASN A 397 -7.41 29.11 -7.09
C ASN A 397 -7.99 27.73 -6.98
N THR A 398 -7.47 26.94 -6.06
CA THR A 398 -7.92 25.59 -5.89
C THR A 398 -8.40 25.35 -4.48
N SER A 399 -8.99 24.24 -4.28
CA SER A 399 -9.50 23.82 -2.98
C SER A 399 -8.34 23.44 -2.08
N GLY A 400 -8.57 23.60 -0.79
CA GLY A 400 -7.72 22.98 0.22
C GLY A 400 -8.46 21.89 0.97
N LEU A 401 -7.71 21.07 1.66
CA LEU A 401 -8.24 20.06 2.57
C LEU A 401 -7.57 20.21 3.93
N PHE A 402 -8.38 20.21 4.97
CA PHE A 402 -7.90 20.30 6.33
C PHE A 402 -8.55 19.23 7.20
N TYR A 403 -7.76 18.58 8.03
CA TYR A 403 -8.26 17.85 9.18
C TYR A 403 -7.24 17.85 10.33
N ASP A 404 -7.76 17.93 11.55
CA ASP A 404 -7.06 17.68 12.81
C ASP A 404 -7.82 16.56 13.50
N ALA A 405 -7.20 15.41 13.64
CA ALA A 405 -7.89 14.21 14.08
C ALA A 405 -7.09 13.43 15.10
N TYR A 406 -7.77 12.97 16.15
CA TYR A 406 -7.19 11.93 17.01
C TYR A 406 -8.10 10.70 17.05
N ARG A 407 -7.47 9.54 17.25
CA ARG A 407 -8.13 8.24 17.33
C ARG A 407 -7.59 7.48 18.52
N VAL A 408 -8.50 6.83 19.23
CA VAL A 408 -8.18 5.91 20.32
C VAL A 408 -8.88 4.58 20.04
N PHE A 409 -8.15 3.49 20.11
CA PHE A 409 -8.74 2.16 20.01
C PHE A 409 -8.08 1.19 20.97
N ALA A 410 -8.89 0.23 21.43
CA ALA A 410 -8.47 -0.79 22.37
C ALA A 410 -8.90 -2.20 21.89
N PRO A 411 -8.30 -2.72 20.80
CA PRO A 411 -8.64 -4.06 20.35
C PRO A 411 -8.24 -5.14 21.36
N VAL A 412 -9.15 -6.07 21.55
CA VAL A 412 -8.93 -7.29 22.32
C VAL A 412 -9.18 -8.47 21.39
N TYR A 413 -8.31 -9.46 21.43
CA TYR A 413 -8.49 -10.67 20.63
C TYR A 413 -8.10 -11.94 21.37
N ALA A 414 -8.68 -13.05 20.92
CA ALA A 414 -8.37 -14.40 21.36
C ALA A 414 -8.28 -15.34 20.16
N ILE A 415 -7.31 -16.24 20.17
CA ILE A 415 -7.18 -17.33 19.20
C ILE A 415 -7.00 -18.62 19.98
N HIS A 416 -7.88 -19.59 19.73
CA HIS A 416 -7.85 -20.90 20.34
C HIS A 416 -7.59 -21.99 19.30
N ASP A 417 -6.50 -22.74 19.47
CA ASP A 417 -6.19 -23.92 18.70
C ASP A 417 -6.68 -25.15 19.49
N TRP A 418 -7.54 -25.94 18.87
CA TRP A 418 -8.08 -27.18 19.41
C TRP A 418 -7.80 -28.36 18.48
N ASN A 419 -7.08 -29.36 18.99
CA ASN A 419 -6.78 -30.62 18.31
C ASN A 419 -7.57 -31.76 18.95
N PRO A 420 -8.88 -31.97 18.64
CA PRO A 420 -9.68 -33.02 19.25
C PRO A 420 -9.10 -34.41 18.98
N THR A 421 -8.50 -34.58 17.81
CA THR A 421 -7.77 -35.78 17.41
C THR A 421 -6.42 -35.42 16.78
N SER A 422 -5.57 -36.39 16.52
CA SER A 422 -4.32 -36.19 15.78
C SER A 422 -4.52 -35.88 14.28
N LEU A 423 -5.76 -35.99 13.80
CA LEU A 423 -6.10 -35.74 12.39
C LEU A 423 -6.82 -34.41 12.16
N LEU A 424 -7.32 -33.78 13.21
CA LEU A 424 -8.17 -32.60 13.11
C LEU A 424 -7.62 -31.46 13.96
N LEU A 425 -7.38 -30.31 13.31
CA LEU A 425 -7.13 -29.02 13.95
C LEU A 425 -8.32 -28.12 13.68
N LEU A 426 -8.90 -27.58 14.74
CA LEU A 426 -9.86 -26.48 14.71
C LEU A 426 -9.18 -25.25 15.31
N ARG A 427 -9.27 -24.12 14.64
CA ARG A 427 -8.73 -22.87 15.14
C ARG A 427 -9.81 -21.79 15.04
N THR A 428 -10.20 -21.27 16.19
CA THR A 428 -11.21 -20.22 16.31
C THR A 428 -10.55 -18.92 16.74
N GLY A 429 -10.88 -17.82 16.07
CA GLY A 429 -10.38 -16.49 16.40
C GLY A 429 -11.51 -15.49 16.55
N LEU A 430 -11.38 -14.60 17.53
CA LEU A 430 -12.31 -13.53 17.79
C LEU A 430 -11.56 -12.25 18.12
N ARG A 431 -12.01 -11.11 17.58
CA ARG A 431 -11.52 -9.76 17.86
C ARG A 431 -12.68 -8.80 18.03
N VAL A 432 -12.53 -7.90 19.01
CA VAL A 432 -13.39 -6.72 19.17
C VAL A 432 -12.48 -5.52 19.32
N ARG A 433 -12.78 -4.43 18.61
CA ARG A 433 -12.01 -3.20 18.63
C ARG A 433 -12.93 -2.00 18.87
N PRO A 434 -13.18 -1.58 20.13
CA PRO A 434 -13.79 -0.29 20.40
C PRO A 434 -12.93 0.83 19.83
N ILE A 435 -13.57 1.79 19.20
CA ILE A 435 -12.93 2.93 18.55
C ILE A 435 -13.63 4.20 18.95
N TYR A 436 -12.84 5.19 19.33
CA TYR A 436 -13.27 6.57 19.37
C TYR A 436 -12.38 7.40 18.47
N GLN A 437 -12.98 8.14 17.55
CA GLN A 437 -12.26 9.11 16.76
C GLN A 437 -12.97 10.47 16.80
N ASN A 438 -12.17 11.51 16.85
CA ASN A 438 -12.61 12.90 16.77
C ASN A 438 -11.88 13.54 15.60
N VAL A 439 -12.64 14.15 14.70
CA VAL A 439 -12.11 14.76 13.49
C VAL A 439 -12.65 16.18 13.41
N LEU A 440 -11.78 17.17 13.53
CA LEU A 440 -12.06 18.54 13.13
C LEU A 440 -11.72 18.66 11.65
N THR A 441 -12.67 19.06 10.85
CA THR A 441 -12.50 19.25 9.41
C THR A 441 -13.09 20.58 8.99
N ALA A 442 -12.66 21.11 7.84
CA ALA A 442 -13.24 22.29 7.23
C ALA A 442 -14.27 21.87 6.18
N ALA A 443 -15.47 22.40 6.28
CA ALA A 443 -16.51 22.27 5.27
C ALA A 443 -16.58 23.53 4.41
N LYS A 444 -17.08 23.36 3.20
CA LYS A 444 -17.51 24.49 2.37
C LYS A 444 -18.74 25.15 2.99
N LEU A 445 -18.81 26.47 2.92
CA LEU A 445 -20.05 27.19 3.14
C LEU A 445 -21.06 26.85 2.02
N GLU A 446 -22.33 26.62 2.37
CA GLU A 446 -23.39 26.47 1.38
C GLU A 446 -23.54 27.77 0.59
N GLY A 447 -23.51 27.68 -0.73
CA GLY A 447 -23.93 28.78 -1.64
C GLY A 447 -22.91 29.21 -2.70
N ASP A 448 -21.61 28.93 -2.56
CA ASP A 448 -20.60 29.37 -3.52
C ASP A 448 -19.94 28.24 -4.30
N THR A 449 -20.78 27.40 -4.88
CA THR A 449 -20.30 26.25 -5.67
C THR A 449 -20.46 26.48 -7.18
N LYS A 450 -19.93 27.55 -7.70
CA LYS A 450 -19.60 27.56 -9.13
C LYS A 450 -18.48 26.54 -9.34
N ASN A 451 -18.86 25.36 -9.79
CA ASN A 451 -17.97 24.23 -10.10
C ASN A 451 -17.33 23.48 -8.92
N GLY A 452 -17.89 23.49 -7.75
CA GLY A 452 -17.38 22.69 -6.62
C GLY A 452 -16.03 23.16 -6.06
N ARG A 453 -15.57 24.36 -6.38
CA ARG A 453 -14.33 24.96 -5.90
C ARG A 453 -14.64 26.21 -5.11
N VAL A 454 -14.03 26.34 -3.95
CA VAL A 454 -13.96 27.61 -3.25
C VAL A 454 -12.67 28.27 -3.73
N ASP A 455 -12.81 29.32 -4.54
CA ASP A 455 -11.68 30.15 -4.91
C ASP A 455 -11.13 30.80 -3.64
N GLY A 456 -9.84 30.59 -3.36
CA GLY A 456 -9.19 31.16 -2.21
C GLY A 456 -9.51 30.50 -0.86
N PHE A 457 -9.80 29.18 -0.81
CA PHE A 457 -9.98 28.46 0.45
C PHE A 457 -8.87 28.78 1.46
N ASN A 458 -9.25 29.35 2.59
CA ASN A 458 -8.35 29.84 3.62
C ASN A 458 -8.97 29.58 5.00
N LEU A 459 -8.26 28.86 5.85
CA LEU A 459 -8.71 28.56 7.21
C LEU A 459 -8.75 29.78 8.13
N ALA A 460 -8.03 30.84 7.78
CA ALA A 460 -8.06 32.09 8.52
C ALA A 460 -9.29 32.96 8.16
N ASP A 461 -10.02 32.61 7.11
CA ASP A 461 -11.21 33.33 6.68
C ASP A 461 -12.48 32.55 7.03
N PRO A 462 -13.24 32.97 8.03
CA PRO A 462 -14.46 32.27 8.45
C PRO A 462 -15.59 32.33 7.40
N GLU A 463 -15.54 33.25 6.43
CA GLU A 463 -16.51 33.32 5.34
C GLU A 463 -16.26 32.24 4.28
N LEU A 464 -15.01 31.79 4.14
CA LEU A 464 -14.60 30.76 3.20
C LEU A 464 -14.53 29.35 3.81
N CYS A 465 -14.62 29.24 5.13
CA CYS A 465 -14.42 27.99 5.84
C CYS A 465 -15.34 27.90 7.08
N SER A 466 -16.07 26.80 7.21
CA SER A 466 -16.85 26.46 8.39
C SER A 466 -16.27 25.21 9.06
N PRO A 467 -15.29 25.33 9.97
CA PRO A 467 -14.76 24.20 10.68
C PRO A 467 -15.84 23.52 11.52
N HIS A 468 -15.92 22.19 11.45
CA HIS A 468 -16.82 21.40 12.27
C HIS A 468 -16.16 20.14 12.80
N THR A 469 -16.65 19.68 13.95
CA THR A 469 -16.12 18.51 14.62
C THR A 469 -17.06 17.32 14.48
N LEU A 470 -16.53 16.19 14.06
CA LEU A 470 -17.21 14.90 14.04
C LEU A 470 -16.65 14.01 15.16
N SER A 471 -17.53 13.55 16.04
CA SER A 471 -17.20 12.55 17.06
C SER A 471 -17.84 11.22 16.67
N ILE A 472 -17.02 10.19 16.48
CA ILE A 472 -17.45 8.90 15.91
C ILE A 472 -17.05 7.78 16.87
N PRO A 473 -17.92 7.44 17.83
CA PRO A 473 -17.78 6.23 18.61
C PRO A 473 -18.28 5.05 17.77
N THR A 474 -17.50 3.97 17.69
CA THR A 474 -17.85 2.77 16.93
C THR A 474 -17.09 1.56 17.46
N ALA A 475 -17.40 0.39 16.94
CA ALA A 475 -16.66 -0.81 17.23
C ALA A 475 -16.49 -1.65 15.96
N ASP A 476 -15.30 -2.19 15.79
CA ASP A 476 -14.99 -3.17 14.76
C ASP A 476 -15.00 -4.57 15.36
N TYR A 477 -15.27 -5.53 14.50
CA TYR A 477 -15.32 -6.95 14.87
C TYR A 477 -14.56 -7.75 13.83
N ALA A 478 -13.90 -8.81 14.27
CA ALA A 478 -13.41 -9.84 13.36
C ALA A 478 -13.66 -11.22 13.99
N PHE A 479 -14.08 -12.14 13.17
CA PHE A 479 -14.27 -13.55 13.53
C PHE A 479 -13.60 -14.42 12.47
N SER A 480 -13.04 -15.54 12.90
CA SER A 480 -12.46 -16.53 11.99
C SER A 480 -12.60 -17.93 12.53
N GLU A 481 -12.79 -18.87 11.61
CA GLU A 481 -12.75 -20.31 11.89
C GLU A 481 -11.86 -20.97 10.82
N HIS A 482 -10.98 -21.86 11.25
CA HIS A 482 -10.13 -22.63 10.37
C HIS A 482 -10.20 -24.11 10.76
N ILE A 483 -10.44 -24.93 9.78
CA ILE A 483 -10.53 -26.39 9.89
C ILE A 483 -9.40 -26.98 9.05
N ASN A 484 -8.58 -27.83 9.62
CA ASN A 484 -7.59 -28.63 8.90
C ASN A 484 -7.79 -30.10 9.29
N LEU A 485 -8.17 -30.91 8.31
CA LEU A 485 -8.45 -32.32 8.48
C LEU A 485 -7.51 -33.16 7.61
N ARG A 486 -6.74 -34.02 8.23
CA ARG A 486 -5.95 -35.03 7.52
C ARG A 486 -6.85 -36.16 7.03
N LEU A 487 -7.07 -36.25 5.71
CA LEU A 487 -7.94 -37.25 5.10
C LEU A 487 -7.23 -38.60 4.97
N ALA A 488 -6.05 -38.62 4.40
CA ALA A 488 -5.26 -39.84 4.21
C ALA A 488 -3.78 -39.49 3.98
N GLY A 489 -2.88 -40.19 4.69
CA GLY A 489 -1.44 -40.09 4.49
C GLY A 489 -0.93 -38.63 4.48
N ARG A 490 -0.82 -38.03 3.30
CA ARG A 490 -0.30 -36.69 3.04
C ARG A 490 -1.32 -35.77 2.40
N LEU A 491 -2.59 -36.16 2.37
CA LEU A 491 -3.70 -35.38 1.84
C LEU A 491 -4.47 -34.73 3.00
N PHE A 492 -4.64 -33.43 2.91
CA PHE A 492 -5.37 -32.62 3.89
C PHE A 492 -6.53 -31.89 3.22
N PHE A 493 -7.63 -31.78 3.93
CA PHE A 493 -8.73 -30.88 3.62
C PHE A 493 -8.60 -29.64 4.51
N MET A 494 -8.76 -28.48 3.91
CA MET A 494 -8.80 -27.20 4.60
C MET A 494 -10.11 -26.48 4.30
N ALA A 495 -10.70 -25.87 5.33
CA ALA A 495 -11.79 -24.92 5.16
C ALA A 495 -11.56 -23.73 6.09
N GLU A 496 -11.86 -22.53 5.62
CA GLU A 496 -11.71 -21.28 6.39
C GLU A 496 -12.89 -20.35 6.16
N GLY A 497 -13.32 -19.71 7.23
CA GLY A 497 -14.32 -18.66 7.21
C GLY A 497 -13.80 -17.42 7.97
N PHE A 498 -13.96 -16.25 7.36
CA PHE A 498 -13.53 -14.96 7.94
C PHE A 498 -14.65 -13.94 7.80
N TYR A 499 -14.78 -13.12 8.82
CA TYR A 499 -15.68 -11.99 8.83
C TYR A 499 -14.97 -10.83 9.52
N SER A 500 -15.02 -9.63 8.95
CA SER A 500 -14.52 -8.43 9.59
C SER A 500 -15.36 -7.21 9.26
N MET A 501 -15.45 -6.29 10.21
CA MET A 501 -15.98 -4.94 10.02
C MET A 501 -14.90 -3.94 10.39
N THR A 502 -14.69 -2.94 9.53
CA THR A 502 -13.61 -1.96 9.69
C THR A 502 -14.17 -0.53 9.55
N THR A 503 -13.97 0.28 10.58
CA THR A 503 -14.36 1.69 10.56
C THR A 503 -13.52 2.46 9.54
N LYS A 504 -14.17 3.37 8.82
CA LYS A 504 -13.52 4.24 7.84
C LYS A 504 -12.47 5.14 8.51
N SER A 505 -11.41 5.46 7.77
CA SER A 505 -10.31 6.31 8.27
C SER A 505 -10.76 7.76 8.50
N ALA A 506 -10.02 8.50 9.35
CA ALA A 506 -10.29 9.93 9.57
C ALA A 506 -10.26 10.73 8.27
N SER A 507 -9.35 10.40 7.34
CA SER A 507 -9.24 11.05 6.03
C SER A 507 -10.47 10.86 5.14
N TYR A 508 -11.31 9.87 5.38
CA TYR A 508 -12.57 9.70 4.67
C TYR A 508 -13.55 10.85 4.94
N TYR A 509 -13.55 11.37 6.18
CA TYR A 509 -14.51 12.38 6.61
C TYR A 509 -14.16 13.80 6.19
N LYS A 510 -12.98 14.02 5.65
CA LYS A 510 -12.50 15.36 5.26
C LYS A 510 -13.31 16.06 4.16
N ASN A 511 -13.98 15.29 3.29
CA ASN A 511 -14.65 15.79 2.09
C ASN A 511 -16.17 15.65 2.07
N ALA A 512 -16.76 15.02 3.10
CA ALA A 512 -18.15 14.64 3.00
C ALA A 512 -19.05 15.57 3.80
N THR A 513 -20.06 16.12 3.17
CA THR A 513 -21.13 16.91 3.81
C THR A 513 -21.93 16.08 4.81
N ILE A 514 -22.20 14.81 4.51
CA ILE A 514 -22.79 13.83 5.43
C ILE A 514 -22.16 12.47 5.13
N PRO A 515 -20.99 12.17 5.68
CA PRO A 515 -20.36 10.89 5.41
C PRO A 515 -21.11 9.75 6.12
N SER A 516 -21.28 8.62 5.40
CA SER A 516 -21.77 7.42 6.06
C SER A 516 -20.73 6.94 7.08
N THR A 517 -21.15 6.80 8.34
CA THR A 517 -20.33 6.26 9.41
C THR A 517 -20.34 4.73 9.45
N ALA A 518 -21.19 4.08 8.61
CA ALA A 518 -21.27 2.64 8.54
C ALA A 518 -19.91 2.01 8.22
N PRO A 519 -19.45 1.03 9.02
CA PRO A 519 -18.19 0.36 8.77
C PRO A 519 -18.23 -0.45 7.48
N ILE A 520 -17.08 -0.62 6.86
CA ILE A 520 -16.89 -1.51 5.71
C ILE A 520 -16.86 -2.94 6.25
N GLY A 521 -17.76 -3.78 5.74
CA GLY A 521 -17.77 -5.20 6.08
C GLY A 521 -17.10 -6.05 5.00
N ASN A 522 -16.40 -7.09 5.43
CA ASN A 522 -15.80 -8.10 4.57
C ASN A 522 -16.10 -9.50 5.09
N ALA A 523 -16.36 -10.42 4.19
CA ALA A 523 -16.46 -11.84 4.50
C ALA A 523 -15.75 -12.68 3.44
N LEU A 524 -15.01 -13.69 3.86
CA LEU A 524 -14.34 -14.67 3.01
C LEU A 524 -14.70 -16.07 3.47
N MET A 525 -15.06 -16.94 2.53
CA MET A 525 -15.14 -18.39 2.72
C MET A 525 -14.23 -19.04 1.69
N ARG A 526 -13.37 -19.95 2.11
CA ARG A 526 -12.56 -20.75 1.20
C ARG A 526 -12.40 -22.18 1.71
N GLY A 527 -12.21 -23.11 0.78
CA GLY A 527 -11.94 -24.49 1.11
C GLY A 527 -11.28 -25.22 -0.03
N GLY A 528 -10.60 -26.31 0.29
CA GLY A 528 -9.89 -27.08 -0.71
C GLY A 528 -9.02 -28.18 -0.14
N LEU A 529 -8.10 -28.63 -0.98
CA LEU A 529 -7.22 -29.77 -0.70
C LEU A 529 -5.77 -29.35 -0.77
N THR A 530 -4.96 -29.89 0.14
CA THR A 530 -3.51 -29.76 0.12
C THR A 530 -2.88 -31.17 0.13
N TYR A 531 -1.97 -31.38 -0.79
CA TYR A 531 -1.12 -32.58 -0.81
C TYR A 531 0.34 -32.14 -0.59
N ASP A 532 1.03 -32.78 0.37
CA ASP A 532 2.40 -32.44 0.72
C ASP A 532 3.29 -33.69 0.85
N ASN A 533 4.39 -33.70 0.10
CA ASN A 533 5.44 -34.69 0.24
C ASN A 533 6.85 -34.06 0.03
N LYS A 534 7.92 -34.87 0.11
CA LYS A 534 9.30 -34.38 -0.03
C LYS A 534 9.61 -33.76 -1.41
N TRP A 535 8.86 -34.13 -2.45
CA TRP A 535 9.09 -33.72 -3.83
C TRP A 535 8.19 -32.59 -4.27
N MET A 536 7.00 -32.53 -3.73
CA MET A 536 6.02 -31.52 -4.11
C MET A 536 5.06 -31.21 -2.96
N ASP A 537 4.57 -30.02 -2.98
CA ASP A 537 3.40 -29.58 -2.25
C ASP A 537 2.45 -28.86 -3.21
N VAL A 538 1.17 -29.17 -3.15
CA VAL A 538 0.16 -28.57 -4.02
C VAL A 538 -1.09 -28.30 -3.19
N THR A 539 -1.61 -27.09 -3.30
CA THR A 539 -2.85 -26.64 -2.66
C THR A 539 -3.80 -26.11 -3.73
N ALA A 540 -5.02 -26.64 -3.74
CA ALA A 540 -6.10 -26.17 -4.61
C ALA A 540 -7.25 -25.66 -3.76
N LEU A 541 -7.68 -24.41 -3.99
CA LEU A 541 -8.69 -23.72 -3.19
C LEU A 541 -9.77 -23.13 -4.07
N VAL A 542 -11.01 -23.22 -3.62
CA VAL A 542 -12.13 -22.40 -4.08
C VAL A 542 -12.44 -21.39 -3.00
N SER A 543 -12.69 -20.14 -3.38
CA SER A 543 -12.94 -19.06 -2.45
C SER A 543 -14.07 -18.16 -2.94
N TYR A 544 -14.82 -17.60 -1.99
CA TYR A 544 -15.76 -16.54 -2.22
C TYR A 544 -15.53 -15.44 -1.20
N ILE A 545 -15.21 -14.23 -1.68
CA ILE A 545 -15.06 -13.06 -0.84
C ILE A 545 -16.09 -12.01 -1.22
N THR A 546 -16.62 -11.30 -0.24
CA THR A 546 -17.55 -10.20 -0.47
C THR A 546 -17.25 -9.05 0.47
N SER A 547 -17.39 -7.82 -0.04
CA SER A 547 -17.35 -6.60 0.76
C SER A 547 -18.63 -5.78 0.55
N TRP A 548 -18.98 -4.96 1.52
CA TRP A 548 -20.12 -4.06 1.47
C TRP A 548 -19.83 -2.76 2.22
N ASN A 549 -20.65 -1.74 1.99
CA ASN A 549 -20.45 -0.38 2.49
C ASN A 549 -19.14 0.28 2.03
N ASN A 550 -18.55 -0.20 0.92
CA ASN A 550 -17.52 0.56 0.25
C ASN A 550 -18.10 1.91 -0.17
N ALA A 551 -17.30 2.95 -0.11
CA ALA A 551 -17.76 4.28 -0.49
C ALA A 551 -16.76 4.95 -1.44
N LYS A 552 -17.29 5.60 -2.47
CA LYS A 552 -16.51 6.45 -3.37
C LYS A 552 -17.28 7.74 -3.63
N VAL A 553 -16.58 8.87 -3.53
CA VAL A 553 -17.12 10.17 -3.95
C VAL A 553 -16.91 10.31 -5.45
N MET A 554 -17.97 10.61 -6.17
CA MET A 554 -18.01 10.79 -7.62
C MET A 554 -18.80 12.04 -7.96
N THR A 555 -18.65 12.53 -9.17
CA THR A 555 -19.49 13.59 -9.73
C THR A 555 -20.13 13.14 -11.04
N VAL A 556 -21.40 13.42 -11.20
CA VAL A 556 -22.11 13.18 -12.45
C VAL A 556 -22.36 14.54 -13.09
N THR A 557 -21.89 14.71 -14.32
CA THR A 557 -21.95 15.99 -15.02
C THR A 557 -22.73 15.84 -16.32
N LYS A 558 -23.67 16.75 -16.56
CA LYS A 558 -24.46 16.83 -17.79
C LYS A 558 -24.47 18.25 -18.34
N GLN A 559 -24.45 18.37 -19.67
CA GLN A 559 -24.62 19.64 -20.35
C GLN A 559 -26.13 19.97 -20.54
N ILE A 560 -26.58 21.06 -19.98
CA ILE A 560 -27.97 21.53 -20.06
C ILE A 560 -27.98 22.97 -20.57
N GLY A 561 -28.53 23.19 -21.77
CA GLY A 561 -28.57 24.52 -22.35
C GLY A 561 -27.21 25.19 -22.56
N GLY A 562 -26.16 24.40 -22.74
CA GLY A 562 -24.77 24.90 -22.89
C GLY A 562 -24.06 25.16 -21.55
N VAL A 563 -24.71 24.88 -20.42
CA VAL A 563 -24.14 25.00 -19.07
C VAL A 563 -23.92 23.58 -18.50
N SER A 564 -22.77 23.35 -17.87
CA SER A 564 -22.45 22.10 -17.21
C SER A 564 -23.08 22.05 -15.82
N GLU A 565 -24.06 21.17 -15.61
CA GLU A 565 -24.59 20.86 -14.28
C GLU A 565 -23.88 19.65 -13.71
N THR A 566 -23.40 19.76 -12.48
CA THR A 566 -22.63 18.70 -11.80
C THR A 566 -23.29 18.33 -10.48
N ILE A 567 -23.65 17.05 -10.32
CA ILE A 567 -24.27 16.51 -9.10
C ILE A 567 -23.21 15.63 -8.39
N PRO A 568 -22.85 15.95 -7.13
CA PRO A 568 -21.95 15.10 -6.34
C PRO A 568 -22.68 13.84 -5.86
N TRP A 569 -21.99 12.72 -5.89
CA TRP A 569 -22.53 11.44 -5.46
C TRP A 569 -21.53 10.71 -4.55
N THR A 570 -21.96 10.41 -3.31
CA THR A 570 -21.26 9.48 -2.45
C THR A 570 -21.85 8.09 -2.66
N ALA A 571 -21.30 7.38 -3.64
CA ALA A 571 -21.73 6.03 -3.97
C ALA A 571 -21.39 5.06 -2.84
N GLN A 572 -22.37 4.24 -2.45
CA GLN A 572 -22.16 3.08 -1.58
C GLN A 572 -22.37 1.80 -2.38
N TYR A 573 -21.45 0.86 -2.31
CA TYR A 573 -21.49 -0.36 -3.11
C TYR A 573 -20.82 -1.52 -2.40
N GLY A 574 -21.03 -2.70 -2.93
CA GLY A 574 -20.34 -3.91 -2.56
C GLY A 574 -19.48 -4.46 -3.69
N ILE A 575 -18.65 -5.44 -3.36
CA ILE A 575 -17.91 -6.27 -4.33
C ILE A 575 -18.15 -7.74 -3.93
N GLY A 576 -18.28 -8.60 -4.92
CA GLY A 576 -18.32 -10.06 -4.71
C GLY A 576 -17.40 -10.73 -5.70
N THR A 577 -16.54 -11.62 -5.21
CA THR A 577 -15.52 -12.30 -6.01
C THR A 577 -15.55 -13.79 -5.76
N LEU A 578 -15.85 -14.57 -6.80
CA LEU A 578 -15.58 -16.01 -6.82
C LEU A 578 -14.16 -16.23 -7.32
N GLY A 579 -13.40 -17.09 -6.66
CA GLY A 579 -12.02 -17.37 -7.01
C GLY A 579 -11.65 -18.84 -6.94
N PHE A 580 -10.69 -19.23 -7.76
CA PHE A 580 -10.02 -20.53 -7.74
C PHE A 580 -8.51 -20.28 -7.69
N THR A 581 -7.80 -20.94 -6.78
CA THR A 581 -6.36 -20.81 -6.63
C THR A 581 -5.71 -22.19 -6.63
N LEU A 582 -4.65 -22.32 -7.43
CA LEU A 582 -3.73 -23.46 -7.42
C LEU A 582 -2.33 -22.94 -7.05
N ASP A 583 -1.77 -23.42 -5.95
CA ASP A 583 -0.42 -23.07 -5.48
C ASP A 583 0.41 -24.34 -5.32
N GLY A 584 1.59 -24.41 -5.88
CA GLY A 584 2.42 -25.59 -5.83
C GLY A 584 3.92 -25.34 -5.88
N ASN A 585 4.68 -26.21 -5.22
CA ASN A 585 6.14 -26.24 -5.32
C ASN A 585 6.59 -27.62 -5.72
N LEU A 586 7.52 -27.69 -6.67
CA LEU A 586 8.21 -28.91 -7.09
C LEU A 586 9.69 -28.81 -6.72
N ARG A 587 10.26 -29.90 -6.16
CA ARG A 587 11.64 -29.94 -5.65
C ARG A 587 12.34 -31.22 -6.08
N PHE A 588 13.38 -31.08 -6.91
CA PHE A 588 14.15 -32.22 -7.42
C PHE A 588 15.66 -31.91 -7.35
N GLY A 589 16.36 -32.44 -6.38
CA GLY A 589 17.78 -32.14 -6.20
C GLY A 589 18.03 -30.63 -6.01
N GLY A 590 18.82 -30.03 -6.91
CA GLY A 590 19.07 -28.57 -6.94
C GLY A 590 17.98 -27.72 -7.60
N PHE A 591 17.01 -28.36 -8.25
CA PHE A 591 15.91 -27.68 -8.94
C PHE A 591 14.72 -27.45 -8.00
N ASN A 592 14.17 -26.23 -8.04
CA ASN A 592 12.94 -25.88 -7.37
C ASN A 592 12.08 -25.03 -8.32
N MET A 593 10.79 -25.31 -8.38
CA MET A 593 9.84 -24.55 -9.17
C MET A 593 8.59 -24.27 -8.34
N HIS A 594 8.24 -22.99 -8.23
CA HIS A 594 6.96 -22.55 -7.70
C HIS A 594 6.01 -22.25 -8.84
N LEU A 595 4.76 -22.67 -8.70
CA LEU A 595 3.66 -22.44 -9.64
C LEU A 595 2.49 -21.87 -8.87
N LEU A 596 1.94 -20.74 -9.33
CA LEU A 596 0.72 -20.18 -8.78
C LEU A 596 -0.21 -19.77 -9.91
N GLY A 597 -1.45 -20.21 -9.84
CA GLY A 597 -2.53 -19.76 -10.71
C GLY A 597 -3.71 -19.30 -9.88
N THR A 598 -4.23 -18.11 -10.16
CA THR A 598 -5.46 -17.59 -9.57
C THR A 598 -6.38 -17.13 -10.69
N TRP A 599 -7.56 -17.73 -10.75
CA TRP A 599 -8.68 -17.22 -11.51
C TRP A 599 -9.68 -16.59 -10.55
N GLN A 600 -10.23 -15.43 -10.92
CA GLN A 600 -11.20 -14.70 -10.09
C GLN A 600 -12.17 -13.91 -10.95
N ASP A 601 -13.40 -13.72 -10.43
CA ASP A 601 -14.46 -12.95 -11.09
C ASP A 601 -15.00 -11.86 -10.14
N PRO A 602 -14.27 -10.74 -9.95
CA PRO A 602 -14.68 -9.65 -9.09
C PRO A 602 -15.76 -8.80 -9.76
N ARG A 603 -16.93 -8.66 -9.10
CA ARG A 603 -18.05 -7.89 -9.63
C ARG A 603 -18.60 -6.91 -8.62
N TYR A 604 -19.00 -5.73 -9.11
CA TYR A 604 -19.71 -4.74 -8.33
C TYR A 604 -21.10 -5.25 -7.93
N LYS A 605 -21.54 -4.88 -6.73
CA LYS A 605 -22.86 -5.21 -6.17
C LYS A 605 -23.53 -3.96 -5.64
N ASN A 606 -24.83 -3.80 -5.88
CA ASN A 606 -25.64 -2.68 -5.38
C ASN A 606 -25.03 -1.31 -5.73
N TYR A 607 -24.49 -1.16 -6.93
CA TYR A 607 -23.81 0.04 -7.37
C TYR A 607 -24.66 0.79 -8.41
N LYS A 608 -25.80 1.29 -7.96
CA LYS A 608 -26.81 1.96 -8.80
C LYS A 608 -27.33 3.22 -8.14
N ASN A 609 -27.56 4.26 -8.93
CA ASN A 609 -28.28 5.46 -8.51
C ASN A 609 -29.01 6.13 -9.68
N GLU A 610 -30.06 6.88 -9.38
CA GLU A 610 -30.81 7.72 -10.30
C GLU A 610 -30.53 9.18 -9.97
N PHE A 611 -30.21 9.98 -10.98
CA PHE A 611 -29.95 11.42 -10.90
C PHE A 611 -31.02 12.17 -11.64
N ILE A 612 -31.52 13.25 -11.05
CA ILE A 612 -32.49 14.13 -11.65
C ILE A 612 -31.83 15.51 -11.81
N PHE A 613 -31.69 15.96 -13.05
CA PHE A 613 -31.09 17.24 -13.37
C PHE A 613 -32.12 18.37 -13.35
N SER A 614 -31.64 19.61 -13.36
CA SER A 614 -32.50 20.81 -13.25
C SER A 614 -33.50 20.94 -14.39
N ASP A 615 -33.25 20.36 -15.56
CA ASP A 615 -34.16 20.28 -16.69
C ASP A 615 -35.24 19.18 -16.54
N GLY A 616 -35.27 18.46 -15.41
CA GLY A 616 -36.15 17.33 -15.15
C GLY A 616 -35.76 16.02 -15.82
N THR A 617 -34.66 15.99 -16.55
CA THR A 617 -34.15 14.73 -17.13
C THR A 617 -33.60 13.81 -16.06
N LYS A 618 -33.78 12.50 -16.28
CA LYS A 618 -33.30 11.45 -15.39
C LYS A 618 -32.14 10.70 -16.04
N GLU A 619 -31.10 10.46 -15.28
CA GLU A 619 -30.00 9.62 -15.68
C GLU A 619 -29.80 8.51 -14.64
N ILE A 620 -29.69 7.27 -15.10
CA ILE A 620 -29.47 6.11 -14.25
C ILE A 620 -28.04 5.61 -14.50
N ILE A 621 -27.24 5.60 -13.44
CA ILE A 621 -25.93 4.96 -13.44
C ILE A 621 -26.06 3.63 -12.71
N ASP A 622 -25.75 2.54 -13.39
CA ASP A 622 -25.79 1.18 -12.83
C ASP A 622 -24.55 0.40 -13.25
N TYR A 623 -23.63 0.19 -12.31
CA TYR A 623 -22.45 -0.64 -12.50
C TYR A 623 -22.63 -2.05 -11.89
N THR A 624 -23.81 -2.37 -11.36
CA THR A 624 -24.09 -3.66 -10.73
C THR A 624 -23.86 -4.80 -11.72
N GLY A 625 -23.03 -5.77 -11.34
CA GLY A 625 -22.68 -6.92 -12.19
C GLY A 625 -21.46 -6.68 -13.09
N ASN A 626 -21.00 -5.45 -13.26
CA ASN A 626 -19.77 -5.16 -14.02
C ASN A 626 -18.53 -5.65 -13.26
N HIS A 627 -17.47 -5.95 -14.01
CA HIS A 627 -16.18 -6.29 -13.42
C HIS A 627 -15.55 -5.09 -12.71
N VAL A 628 -14.88 -5.37 -11.60
CA VAL A 628 -14.13 -4.35 -10.88
C VAL A 628 -12.94 -3.89 -11.72
N THR A 629 -12.74 -2.58 -11.77
CA THR A 629 -11.67 -1.97 -12.57
C THR A 629 -10.28 -2.23 -11.98
N GLY A 630 -9.27 -2.33 -12.85
CA GLY A 630 -7.87 -2.51 -12.46
C GLY A 630 -7.50 -3.91 -11.98
N ILE A 631 -8.41 -4.89 -12.08
CA ILE A 631 -8.22 -6.25 -11.57
C ILE A 631 -8.18 -7.25 -12.72
N SER A 632 -7.12 -8.05 -12.77
CA SER A 632 -6.99 -9.17 -13.71
C SER A 632 -7.80 -10.38 -13.23
N GLN A 633 -8.58 -10.97 -14.13
CA GLN A 633 -9.34 -12.19 -13.83
C GLN A 633 -8.46 -13.44 -13.75
N LEU A 634 -7.36 -13.48 -14.50
CA LEU A 634 -6.40 -14.58 -14.47
C LEU A 634 -5.01 -14.06 -14.17
N MET A 635 -4.39 -14.64 -13.16
CA MET A 635 -2.98 -14.42 -12.80
C MET A 635 -2.27 -15.76 -12.76
N LEU A 636 -1.11 -15.83 -13.42
CA LEU A 636 -0.25 -17.02 -13.39
C LEU A 636 1.15 -16.59 -12.95
N GLU A 637 1.82 -17.43 -12.17
CA GLU A 637 3.19 -17.21 -11.74
C GLU A 637 3.98 -18.53 -11.86
N ILE A 638 5.16 -18.45 -12.45
CA ILE A 638 6.06 -19.58 -12.68
C ILE A 638 7.46 -19.15 -12.26
N ASP A 639 8.00 -19.75 -11.20
CA ASP A 639 9.28 -19.37 -10.59
C ASP A 639 10.25 -20.55 -10.54
N PRO A 640 10.92 -20.92 -11.63
CA PRO A 640 11.97 -21.93 -11.61
C PRO A 640 13.25 -21.38 -10.98
N SER A 641 13.97 -22.26 -10.26
CA SER A 641 15.33 -21.97 -9.81
C SER A 641 16.16 -23.22 -9.75
N TYR A 642 17.47 -23.06 -9.99
CA TYR A 642 18.43 -24.15 -9.92
C TYR A 642 19.66 -23.70 -9.13
N SER A 643 20.03 -24.51 -8.12
CA SER A 643 21.20 -24.28 -7.28
C SER A 643 22.25 -25.31 -7.60
N TRP A 644 23.43 -24.86 -8.03
CA TRP A 644 24.59 -25.72 -8.32
C TRP A 644 25.83 -25.15 -7.65
N LYS A 645 26.36 -25.89 -6.69
CA LYS A 645 27.53 -25.46 -5.90
C LYS A 645 27.36 -24.05 -5.33
N LYS A 646 28.13 -23.08 -5.82
CA LYS A 646 28.17 -21.68 -5.39
C LYS A 646 27.29 -20.76 -6.23
N VAL A 647 26.60 -21.30 -7.22
CA VAL A 647 25.77 -20.52 -8.14
C VAL A 647 24.31 -20.93 -8.01
N LYS A 648 23.42 -19.95 -7.90
CA LYS A 648 21.97 -20.14 -8.03
C LYS A 648 21.48 -19.30 -9.19
N VAL A 649 20.80 -19.92 -10.14
CA VAL A 649 20.08 -19.25 -11.25
C VAL A 649 18.60 -19.35 -10.97
N TRP A 650 17.87 -18.31 -11.27
CA TRP A 650 16.43 -18.28 -11.08
C TRP A 650 15.75 -17.38 -12.12
N ALA A 651 14.47 -17.65 -12.37
CA ALA A 651 13.60 -16.80 -13.18
C ALA A 651 12.23 -16.68 -12.49
N SER A 652 11.45 -15.71 -12.89
CA SER A 652 10.05 -15.55 -12.50
C SER A 652 9.28 -14.96 -13.71
N ALA A 653 8.19 -15.58 -14.06
CA ALA A 653 7.29 -15.09 -15.10
C ALA A 653 5.87 -15.00 -14.50
N ARG A 654 5.26 -13.82 -14.59
CA ARG A 654 3.93 -13.53 -14.08
C ARG A 654 3.06 -13.00 -15.18
N TYR A 655 1.96 -13.66 -15.44
CA TYR A 655 0.95 -13.23 -16.41
C TYR A 655 -0.23 -12.59 -15.70
N TYR A 656 -0.65 -11.44 -16.18
CA TYR A 656 -1.89 -10.77 -15.80
C TYR A 656 -2.78 -10.66 -17.03
N SER A 657 -4.03 -11.13 -16.92
CA SER A 657 -5.00 -10.95 -18.00
C SER A 657 -5.45 -9.48 -18.07
N ARG A 658 -6.24 -9.15 -19.09
CA ARG A 658 -6.78 -7.80 -19.29
C ARG A 658 -7.38 -7.20 -18.03
N GLN A 659 -7.30 -5.85 -17.93
CA GLN A 659 -7.85 -5.06 -16.82
C GLN A 659 -8.77 -3.98 -17.37
N TYR A 660 -10.02 -3.97 -16.93
CA TYR A 660 -10.94 -2.89 -17.29
C TYR A 660 -10.53 -1.58 -16.63
N VAL A 661 -10.67 -0.47 -17.35
CA VAL A 661 -10.24 0.87 -16.93
C VAL A 661 -11.40 1.77 -16.51
N SER A 662 -12.63 1.44 -16.90
CA SER A 662 -13.85 2.13 -16.50
C SER A 662 -14.86 1.16 -15.87
N ARG A 663 -15.73 1.66 -15.00
CA ARG A 663 -16.77 0.84 -14.34
C ARG A 663 -17.85 0.36 -15.30
N THR A 664 -17.97 1.02 -16.46
CA THR A 664 -18.83 0.57 -17.57
C THR A 664 -18.27 -0.65 -18.29
N ASN A 665 -17.00 -1.01 -18.07
CA ASN A 665 -16.28 -2.10 -18.73
C ASN A 665 -16.16 -1.96 -20.26
N LEU A 666 -16.26 -0.75 -20.80
CA LEU A 666 -16.17 -0.52 -22.24
C LEU A 666 -14.74 -0.59 -22.78
N ALA A 667 -13.75 -0.29 -21.93
CA ALA A 667 -12.35 -0.25 -22.33
C ALA A 667 -11.46 -1.01 -21.34
N TYR A 668 -10.36 -1.58 -21.85
CA TYR A 668 -9.43 -2.35 -21.03
C TYR A 668 -7.98 -2.25 -21.54
N PHE A 669 -7.02 -2.35 -20.63
CA PHE A 669 -5.64 -2.66 -20.99
C PHE A 669 -5.48 -4.16 -21.26
N ALA A 670 -4.75 -4.48 -22.32
CA ALA A 670 -4.44 -5.86 -22.69
C ALA A 670 -3.63 -6.56 -21.59
N GLY A 671 -3.73 -7.89 -21.55
CA GLY A 671 -2.91 -8.70 -20.64
C GLY A 671 -1.42 -8.57 -20.94
N HIS A 672 -0.58 -8.72 -19.91
CA HIS A 672 0.87 -8.59 -20.03
C HIS A 672 1.61 -9.59 -19.13
N TRP A 673 2.90 -9.74 -19.42
CA TRP A 673 3.82 -10.50 -18.60
C TRP A 673 4.75 -9.57 -17.83
N GLU A 674 4.96 -9.86 -16.57
CA GLU A 674 6.09 -9.34 -15.79
C GLU A 674 7.13 -10.46 -15.72
N THR A 675 8.36 -10.17 -16.12
CA THR A 675 9.40 -11.19 -16.21
C THR A 675 10.68 -10.76 -15.51
N PHE A 676 11.24 -11.68 -14.75
CA PHE A 676 12.45 -11.48 -13.98
C PHE A 676 13.39 -12.66 -14.16
N ALA A 677 14.68 -12.43 -14.03
CA ALA A 677 15.67 -13.48 -13.90
C ALA A 677 16.84 -13.00 -13.04
N GLY A 678 17.65 -13.92 -12.57
CA GLY A 678 18.86 -13.53 -11.87
C GLY A 678 19.80 -14.67 -11.59
N VAL A 679 21.01 -14.26 -11.18
CA VAL A 679 22.09 -15.14 -10.78
C VAL A 679 22.63 -14.66 -9.44
N ASP A 680 22.73 -15.55 -8.46
CA ASP A 680 23.45 -15.33 -7.21
C ASP A 680 24.71 -16.17 -7.24
N TRP A 681 25.88 -15.54 -7.20
CA TRP A 681 27.19 -16.21 -7.21
C TRP A 681 27.93 -15.95 -5.91
N LYS A 682 28.10 -17.00 -5.10
CA LYS A 682 28.97 -16.99 -3.93
C LYS A 682 30.42 -17.09 -4.38
N ILE A 683 31.09 -15.95 -4.52
CA ILE A 683 32.52 -15.89 -4.90
C ILE A 683 33.34 -16.63 -3.84
N VAL A 684 33.13 -16.24 -2.58
CA VAL A 684 33.59 -16.95 -1.38
C VAL A 684 32.40 -17.04 -0.41
N ASP A 685 32.52 -17.75 0.70
CA ASP A 685 31.39 -17.96 1.63
C ASP A 685 30.85 -16.65 2.21
N GLN A 686 31.71 -15.66 2.35
CA GLN A 686 31.35 -14.32 2.86
C GLN A 686 30.88 -13.35 1.79
N LEU A 687 31.24 -13.55 0.51
CA LEU A 687 31.02 -12.58 -0.55
C LEU A 687 30.12 -13.16 -1.66
N THR A 688 28.98 -12.50 -1.86
CA THR A 688 28.00 -12.87 -2.89
C THR A 688 27.82 -11.72 -3.87
N LEU A 689 27.92 -12.01 -5.16
CA LEU A 689 27.50 -11.12 -6.25
C LEU A 689 26.13 -11.59 -6.76
N SER A 690 25.17 -10.68 -6.80
CA SER A 690 23.83 -10.93 -7.36
C SER A 690 23.60 -10.02 -8.55
N ALA A 691 23.09 -10.57 -9.64
CA ALA A 691 22.56 -9.81 -10.78
C ALA A 691 21.08 -10.15 -10.95
N ASN A 692 20.22 -9.16 -10.92
CA ASN A 692 18.77 -9.30 -11.10
C ASN A 692 18.35 -8.52 -12.34
N MET A 693 17.58 -9.15 -13.20
CA MET A 693 17.02 -8.56 -14.43
C MET A 693 15.53 -8.43 -14.29
N VAL A 694 14.97 -7.33 -14.71
CA VAL A 694 13.54 -7.01 -14.69
C VAL A 694 13.08 -6.76 -16.11
N ASN A 695 11.89 -7.21 -16.43
CA ASN A 695 11.22 -7.02 -17.72
C ASN A 695 11.98 -7.59 -18.92
N LEU A 696 12.35 -8.86 -18.85
CA LEU A 696 13.08 -9.60 -19.90
C LEU A 696 12.38 -9.62 -21.25
N LEU A 697 11.05 -9.59 -21.27
CA LEU A 697 10.23 -9.64 -22.49
C LEU A 697 9.89 -8.26 -23.03
N PHE A 698 10.44 -7.18 -22.46
CA PHE A 698 10.21 -5.81 -22.90
C PHE A 698 8.72 -5.45 -22.99
N GLN A 699 7.92 -5.92 -22.04
CA GLN A 699 6.49 -5.61 -21.97
C GLN A 699 6.26 -4.19 -21.48
N ASN A 700 5.20 -3.54 -21.96
CA ASN A 700 4.79 -2.23 -21.46
C ASN A 700 4.04 -2.33 -20.12
N GLY A 701 3.26 -3.40 -19.92
CA GLY A 701 2.54 -3.69 -18.69
C GLY A 701 1.67 -2.52 -18.22
N ALA A 702 0.93 -1.89 -19.15
CA ALA A 702 0.15 -0.71 -18.89
C ALA A 702 -1.03 -1.00 -17.96
N LYS A 703 -1.31 -0.08 -17.03
CA LYS A 703 -2.44 -0.13 -16.12
C LYS A 703 -2.92 1.28 -15.77
N GLY A 704 -4.14 1.39 -15.28
CA GLY A 704 -4.72 2.67 -14.86
C GLY A 704 -6.24 2.61 -14.81
N SER A 705 -6.84 3.76 -14.55
CA SER A 705 -8.29 3.94 -14.58
C SER A 705 -8.66 5.25 -15.28
N ILE A 706 -9.85 5.30 -15.86
CA ILE A 706 -10.42 6.47 -16.50
C ILE A 706 -11.71 6.83 -15.73
N ASP A 707 -11.59 7.55 -14.65
CA ASP A 707 -12.77 7.93 -13.84
C ASP A 707 -13.76 8.80 -14.62
N VAL A 708 -13.30 9.64 -15.53
CA VAL A 708 -14.14 10.51 -16.36
C VAL A 708 -15.01 9.72 -17.35
N ALA A 709 -14.53 8.55 -17.80
CA ALA A 709 -15.26 7.67 -18.71
C ALA A 709 -16.29 6.77 -18.01
N ASP A 710 -16.43 6.86 -16.70
CA ASP A 710 -17.36 6.00 -15.95
C ASP A 710 -18.85 6.32 -16.25
N THR A 711 -19.16 7.51 -16.77
CA THR A 711 -20.51 7.87 -17.21
C THR A 711 -20.78 7.56 -18.68
N ILE A 712 -19.74 7.21 -19.45
CA ILE A 712 -19.88 6.87 -20.88
C ILE A 712 -20.38 5.44 -21.00
N THR A 713 -21.55 5.28 -21.61
CA THR A 713 -22.20 3.98 -21.86
C THR A 713 -22.10 3.52 -23.32
N ASP A 714 -21.73 4.42 -24.25
CA ASP A 714 -21.54 4.15 -25.66
C ASP A 714 -20.02 4.15 -26.01
N ALA A 715 -19.52 3.01 -26.48
CA ALA A 715 -18.11 2.85 -26.85
C ALA A 715 -17.66 3.81 -27.96
N SER A 716 -18.57 4.24 -28.84
CA SER A 716 -18.25 5.20 -29.91
C SER A 716 -17.81 6.56 -29.38
N LEU A 717 -18.27 6.95 -28.19
CA LEU A 717 -17.86 8.19 -27.53
C LEU A 717 -16.44 8.14 -26.96
N LEU A 718 -15.87 6.94 -26.88
CA LEU A 718 -14.47 6.74 -26.49
C LEU A 718 -13.51 6.72 -27.70
N GLU A 719 -14.02 6.82 -28.92
CA GLU A 719 -13.16 6.82 -30.11
C GLU A 719 -12.19 8.00 -30.05
N ASN A 720 -10.88 7.67 -30.17
CA ASN A 720 -9.79 8.63 -30.01
C ASN A 720 -9.69 9.29 -28.60
N TYR A 721 -10.36 8.73 -27.59
CA TYR A 721 -10.22 9.21 -26.22
C TYR A 721 -8.78 9.01 -25.75
N VAL A 722 -8.16 10.08 -25.30
CA VAL A 722 -6.79 10.09 -24.78
C VAL A 722 -6.82 10.08 -23.27
N MET A 723 -6.06 9.18 -22.67
CA MET A 723 -5.97 9.00 -21.22
C MET A 723 -4.52 8.85 -20.76
N SER A 724 -4.28 9.06 -19.49
CA SER A 724 -3.00 8.73 -18.88
C SER A 724 -3.09 7.44 -18.06
N GLY A 725 -2.00 6.71 -18.00
CA GLY A 725 -1.87 5.49 -17.22
C GLY A 725 -0.44 5.26 -16.78
N SER A 726 -0.23 4.24 -15.97
CA SER A 726 1.11 3.80 -15.55
C SER A 726 1.56 2.56 -16.33
N TYR A 727 2.85 2.30 -16.30
CA TYR A 727 3.46 1.13 -16.94
C TYR A 727 4.56 0.54 -16.04
N ILE A 728 4.94 -0.72 -16.31
CA ILE A 728 6.06 -1.36 -15.63
C ILE A 728 7.39 -0.79 -16.14
N ARG A 729 8.41 -0.78 -15.29
CA ARG A 729 9.73 -0.29 -15.67
C ARG A 729 10.30 -1.08 -16.85
N PRO A 730 11.05 -0.44 -17.75
CA PRO A 730 11.70 -1.09 -18.88
C PRO A 730 12.74 -2.10 -18.42
N PHE A 731 13.34 -2.83 -19.35
CA PHE A 731 14.43 -3.75 -19.03
C PHE A 731 15.51 -3.07 -18.19
N THR A 732 15.77 -3.64 -17.02
CA THR A 732 16.72 -3.11 -16.04
C THR A 732 17.55 -4.25 -15.48
N VAL A 733 18.84 -4.01 -15.26
CA VAL A 733 19.73 -4.92 -14.54
C VAL A 733 20.17 -4.25 -13.25
N ASP A 734 19.89 -4.91 -12.11
CA ASP A 734 20.33 -4.49 -10.79
C ASP A 734 21.52 -5.40 -10.39
N LEU A 735 22.64 -4.81 -9.98
CA LEU A 735 23.83 -5.51 -9.48
C LEU A 735 23.98 -5.24 -7.98
N MET A 736 24.19 -6.28 -7.20
CA MET A 736 24.38 -6.20 -5.75
C MET A 736 25.58 -7.03 -5.30
N LEU A 737 26.46 -6.42 -4.53
CA LEU A 737 27.59 -7.07 -3.90
C LEU A 737 27.36 -7.13 -2.39
N THR A 738 27.22 -8.32 -1.83
CA THR A 738 26.95 -8.54 -0.39
C THR A 738 28.12 -9.24 0.27
N TYR A 739 28.64 -8.62 1.34
CA TYR A 739 29.63 -9.21 2.23
C TYR A 739 29.01 -9.51 3.59
N ARG A 740 29.26 -10.72 4.12
CA ARG A 740 28.77 -11.19 5.44
C ARG A 740 29.93 -11.74 6.27
N PHE A 741 29.94 -11.45 7.57
CA PHE A 741 30.96 -11.88 8.51
C PHE A 741 30.41 -12.26 9.88
#